data_c4439f2c9f3bc5905df01274113eb307
#
_entry.id   c4439f2c9f3bc5905df01274113eb307
#
_cell.length_a   1.000
_cell.length_b   1.000
_cell.length_c   1.000
_cell.angle_alpha   90.00
_cell.angle_beta   90.00
_cell.angle_gamma   90.00
#
_symmetry.space_group_name_H-M   'P 1'
#
loop_
_entity.id
_entity.type
_entity.pdbx_description
1 polymer ?
#
loop_
_entity_poly.entity_id
_entity_poly.type
_entity_poly.pdbx_seq_one_letter_code
_entity_poly.pdbx_strand_id
1 'polypeptide(L)'
;MTESQDNTINANLTPLPDKVGVDGLEDKWRGVWDESGVYKFQGTRDRKAVYSIDTPPPTVSGHLHVGHVFSYTHTDVIARFKRMNGYDVFYPMGWDDNGLPTERRVQNYYGVRVDTSLKYDPNFVPPFEGTDGKKIDAKDQVPISRKNFIELCEKLTAQDEKQFEALWRSLGLSIDWSQTYHTIGEHPQRVAQKAFLRNLARGEAYQKDAPGLWDVTFQTAVAQAELESREYPGFYHKWAFRFEDGTPIYIETTRPELLAACGALIAHPDDERYKQYFGQYVYSPLFHVKVPILAHKAAEMDKGAGIAMCCTFGDVTDVEWWRDLNLPLRSIIQRNGRIVMDTPDWIESEEGKRIFQETAGKTTFSARKVIVDELRAAGDLDGEPTPTKRMTNFYEKGDKPLEIVTSRQWYLKNGGTDEKLNAELIARGKELNFHPDFMRVRYENWVHGLNGDWLISRQRFFGVPFPLWYPVKEDGTADYDHPITPSEDRLPIDPTDDVPEGYTEDQRDVPGGFTAEPDIMDTWATSSLTPQIVTRWEEPGEENQAIFNATFPMDLRPQGQDIIRTWLFSTMDRAHLENKCLPWANTTLSGWILDPDHKKMSKSKGNVVVPDKPIKQFGADAVRYWAAAARLGLDATYDEGQMKIGRRLAIKLLNATKFALAIGREDENHHVGAPAVAAWNPADVTEPIDRSAMSKMAAVVREATDDLNNYEHSKALEVIENYFWQFCDDYIELVKNRAYGTADSTGNVPSEAAVKSARTTLGLGLDAFARLLAPYLPYATEEVWSWMHEGEGSVHRAAWPVADVYAAAAGDASADLLAHAGEALAALRGIKSKAKVSMKTPILSVTLAVADDVRGSIEAALGDIAEAGRVTGPIAFTAPAAAEGEDEAADVTVAESELGEPPAKKPKK
;
A
#
# COMPACT_ATOMS: atom_id res chain seq x y z
N MET A 1 4.13 -55.82 -46.11
CA MET A 1 4.83 -54.51 -46.26
C MET A 1 3.82 -53.46 -46.03
N THR A 2 3.73 -53.00 -44.78
CA THR A 2 3.16 -51.69 -44.36
C THR A 2 3.47 -51.51 -42.86
N GLU A 3 4.72 -51.44 -42.61
CA GLU A 3 5.23 -50.87 -41.34
C GLU A 3 6.05 -49.64 -41.72
N SER A 4 5.57 -48.47 -41.45
CA SER A 4 6.38 -47.26 -41.24
C SER A 4 5.55 -45.98 -41.43
N GLN A 5 4.67 -45.63 -40.48
CA GLN A 5 4.16 -44.25 -40.36
C GLN A 5 3.90 -43.79 -38.93
N ASP A 6 4.24 -44.58 -37.91
CA ASP A 6 3.88 -44.24 -36.52
C ASP A 6 5.07 -43.79 -35.62
N ASN A 7 6.27 -43.62 -36.19
CA ASN A 7 7.47 -43.36 -35.36
C ASN A 7 7.97 -41.89 -35.36
N THR A 8 7.21 -40.93 -35.87
CA THR A 8 7.65 -39.52 -35.94
C THR A 8 6.97 -38.63 -34.90
N ILE A 9 6.02 -39.14 -34.13
CA ILE A 9 5.29 -38.34 -33.10
C ILE A 9 5.99 -38.38 -31.72
N ASN A 10 6.86 -39.32 -31.45
CA ASN A 10 7.43 -39.58 -30.12
C ASN A 10 8.72 -38.82 -29.78
N ALA A 11 9.23 -37.95 -30.66
CA ALA A 11 10.56 -37.34 -30.44
C ALA A 11 10.59 -36.01 -29.68
N ASN A 12 9.42 -35.39 -29.39
CA ASN A 12 9.35 -34.04 -28.77
C ASN A 12 8.33 -33.93 -27.60
N LEU A 13 8.24 -34.94 -26.76
CA LEU A 13 7.29 -34.92 -25.65
C LEU A 13 7.98 -34.46 -24.36
N THR A 14 7.56 -33.31 -23.79
CA THR A 14 8.02 -32.90 -22.45
C THR A 14 7.54 -33.92 -21.42
N PRO A 15 8.43 -34.57 -20.67
CA PRO A 15 8.01 -35.51 -19.64
C PRO A 15 7.29 -34.76 -18.51
N LEU A 16 6.04 -35.18 -18.24
CA LEU A 16 5.32 -34.68 -17.06
C LEU A 16 5.96 -35.23 -15.78
N PRO A 17 6.03 -34.44 -14.68
CA PRO A 17 6.65 -34.93 -13.47
C PRO A 17 5.84 -36.08 -12.86
N ASP A 18 6.50 -37.09 -12.32
CA ASP A 18 5.84 -38.25 -11.66
C ASP A 18 4.93 -37.79 -10.51
N LYS A 19 5.41 -36.82 -9.74
CA LYS A 19 4.68 -36.21 -8.64
C LYS A 19 4.65 -34.71 -8.82
N VAL A 20 3.46 -34.12 -8.85
CA VAL A 20 3.27 -32.68 -8.91
C VAL A 20 3.24 -32.08 -7.52
N GLY A 21 3.77 -30.88 -7.38
CA GLY A 21 3.77 -30.12 -6.13
C GLY A 21 4.15 -28.68 -6.41
N VAL A 22 3.88 -27.81 -5.45
CA VAL A 22 4.19 -26.36 -5.55
C VAL A 22 5.55 -26.02 -4.95
N ASP A 23 6.14 -26.91 -4.15
CA ASP A 23 7.39 -26.64 -3.45
C ASP A 23 8.57 -26.56 -4.45
N GLY A 24 9.33 -25.47 -4.40
CA GLY A 24 10.48 -25.23 -5.29
C GLY A 24 10.15 -24.55 -6.61
N LEU A 25 8.88 -24.29 -6.91
CA LEU A 25 8.49 -23.57 -8.14
C LEU A 25 9.02 -22.13 -8.16
N GLU A 26 9.09 -21.49 -7.00
CA GLU A 26 9.61 -20.13 -6.86
C GLU A 26 11.08 -20.05 -7.31
N ASP A 27 11.92 -20.99 -6.87
CA ASP A 27 13.33 -21.01 -7.24
C ASP A 27 13.53 -21.36 -8.72
N LYS A 28 12.71 -22.27 -9.25
CA LYS A 28 12.74 -22.67 -10.65
C LYS A 28 12.41 -21.50 -11.57
N TRP A 29 11.24 -20.89 -11.38
CA TRP A 29 10.70 -19.95 -12.36
C TRP A 29 11.29 -18.54 -12.23
N ARG A 30 11.67 -18.10 -11.03
CA ARG A 30 12.34 -16.82 -10.83
C ARG A 30 13.60 -16.70 -11.71
N GLY A 31 14.46 -17.72 -11.72
CA GLY A 31 15.65 -17.72 -12.56
C GLY A 31 15.33 -17.62 -14.05
N VAL A 32 14.33 -18.37 -14.51
CA VAL A 32 13.88 -18.36 -15.92
C VAL A 32 13.33 -16.98 -16.32
N TRP A 33 12.53 -16.35 -15.45
CA TRP A 33 11.96 -15.01 -15.71
C TRP A 33 13.03 -13.93 -15.77
N ASP A 34 14.03 -14.00 -14.88
CA ASP A 34 15.15 -13.05 -14.86
C ASP A 34 16.01 -13.19 -16.13
N GLU A 35 16.38 -14.42 -16.51
CA GLU A 35 17.20 -14.68 -17.69
C GLU A 35 16.51 -14.31 -19.01
N SER A 36 15.20 -14.59 -19.10
CA SER A 36 14.42 -14.30 -20.31
C SER A 36 13.90 -12.87 -20.40
N GLY A 37 13.99 -12.08 -19.31
CA GLY A 37 13.50 -10.71 -19.25
C GLY A 37 11.99 -10.58 -19.48
N VAL A 38 11.20 -11.53 -18.97
CA VAL A 38 9.74 -11.59 -19.16
C VAL A 38 9.04 -10.28 -18.79
N TYR A 39 9.52 -9.60 -17.74
CA TYR A 39 8.87 -8.40 -17.20
C TYR A 39 9.52 -7.09 -17.65
N LYS A 40 10.57 -7.17 -18.47
CA LYS A 40 11.29 -6.00 -18.94
C LYS A 40 10.41 -5.13 -19.85
N PHE A 41 10.40 -3.84 -19.60
CA PHE A 41 9.80 -2.83 -20.48
C PHE A 41 10.54 -2.81 -21.82
N GLN A 42 9.80 -2.91 -22.93
CA GLN A 42 10.38 -3.03 -24.27
C GLN A 42 10.72 -1.70 -24.93
N GLY A 43 10.38 -0.59 -24.27
CA GLY A 43 10.65 0.75 -24.77
C GLY A 43 9.69 1.20 -25.86
N THR A 44 8.48 0.68 -25.86
CA THR A 44 7.41 1.11 -26.77
C THR A 44 7.18 2.61 -26.66
N ARG A 45 7.14 3.30 -27.82
CA ARG A 45 7.00 4.77 -27.89
C ARG A 45 5.57 5.26 -28.11
N ASP A 46 4.67 4.38 -28.47
CA ASP A 46 3.24 4.70 -28.57
C ASP A 46 2.60 4.68 -27.18
N ARG A 47 2.22 5.86 -26.67
CA ARG A 47 1.55 6.01 -25.36
C ARG A 47 0.34 5.09 -25.18
N LYS A 48 -0.40 4.81 -26.26
CA LYS A 48 -1.59 3.95 -26.21
C LYS A 48 -1.27 2.47 -26.04
N ALA A 49 -0.07 2.06 -26.39
CA ALA A 49 0.40 0.69 -26.25
C ALA A 49 1.18 0.46 -24.94
N VAL A 50 1.39 1.51 -24.13
CA VAL A 50 2.08 1.45 -22.84
C VAL A 50 1.06 1.50 -21.71
N TYR A 51 1.33 0.74 -20.64
CA TYR A 51 0.64 0.85 -19.36
C TYR A 51 1.67 1.12 -18.28
N SER A 52 1.64 2.31 -17.67
CA SER A 52 2.64 2.80 -16.72
C SER A 52 2.11 2.86 -15.30
N ILE A 53 2.90 2.35 -14.34
CA ILE A 53 2.53 2.19 -12.93
C ILE A 53 3.50 2.98 -12.04
N ASP A 54 2.97 3.90 -11.25
CA ASP A 54 3.71 4.66 -10.24
C ASP A 54 3.56 3.97 -8.87
N THR A 55 4.45 3.04 -8.59
CA THR A 55 4.42 2.23 -7.35
C THR A 55 5.04 2.98 -6.18
N PRO A 56 4.43 2.93 -4.96
CA PRO A 56 5.04 3.56 -3.79
C PRO A 56 6.39 2.93 -3.47
N PRO A 57 7.47 3.73 -3.38
CA PRO A 57 8.74 3.20 -2.92
C PRO A 57 8.62 2.84 -1.43
N PRO A 58 8.87 1.58 -1.02
CA PRO A 58 8.83 1.23 0.38
C PRO A 58 9.96 1.91 1.15
N THR A 59 9.68 2.41 2.35
CA THR A 59 10.69 3.01 3.21
C THR A 59 11.69 1.96 3.67
N VAL A 60 12.97 2.18 3.36
CA VAL A 60 14.06 1.26 3.64
C VAL A 60 14.51 1.38 5.09
N SER A 61 13.72 0.83 6.01
CA SER A 61 14.02 0.84 7.44
C SER A 61 13.49 -0.43 8.13
N GLY A 62 14.35 -1.44 8.21
CA GLY A 62 14.05 -2.73 8.85
C GLY A 62 13.42 -3.74 7.90
N HIS A 63 12.27 -4.34 8.26
CA HIS A 63 11.65 -5.40 7.48
C HIS A 63 10.33 -4.98 6.87
N LEU A 64 10.03 -5.50 5.68
CA LEU A 64 8.70 -5.44 5.09
C LEU A 64 7.71 -6.26 5.94
N HIS A 65 6.44 -5.92 5.90
CA HIS A 65 5.37 -6.63 6.59
C HIS A 65 4.27 -7.06 5.61
N VAL A 66 3.38 -7.94 6.04
CA VAL A 66 2.31 -8.49 5.19
C VAL A 66 1.38 -7.43 4.58
N GLY A 67 1.29 -6.24 5.16
CA GLY A 67 0.57 -5.13 4.56
C GLY A 67 1.17 -4.64 3.24
N HIS A 68 2.50 -4.67 3.10
CA HIS A 68 3.16 -4.39 1.81
C HIS A 68 2.83 -5.49 0.79
N VAL A 69 2.98 -6.78 1.19
CA VAL A 69 2.62 -7.92 0.32
C VAL A 69 1.20 -7.78 -0.21
N PHE A 70 0.27 -7.36 0.63
CA PHE A 70 -1.12 -7.14 0.31
C PHE A 70 -1.29 -6.12 -0.83
N SER A 71 -0.81 -4.90 -0.63
CA SER A 71 -0.96 -3.81 -1.60
C SER A 71 -0.23 -4.07 -2.91
N TYR A 72 1.02 -4.60 -2.84
CA TYR A 72 1.82 -4.87 -4.04
C TYR A 72 1.29 -6.04 -4.86
N THR A 73 0.66 -7.03 -4.22
CA THR A 73 -0.03 -8.12 -4.93
C THR A 73 -1.20 -7.59 -5.75
N HIS A 74 -2.03 -6.69 -5.19
CA HIS A 74 -3.13 -6.06 -5.94
C HIS A 74 -2.62 -5.36 -7.20
N THR A 75 -1.51 -4.64 -7.07
CA THR A 75 -0.86 -3.95 -8.18
C THR A 75 -0.39 -4.92 -9.25
N ASP A 76 0.29 -5.99 -8.83
CA ASP A 76 0.89 -6.98 -9.73
C ASP A 76 -0.15 -7.78 -10.52
N VAL A 77 -1.32 -8.05 -9.92
CA VAL A 77 -2.46 -8.66 -10.65
C VAL A 77 -2.85 -7.81 -11.86
N ILE A 78 -2.97 -6.50 -11.66
CA ILE A 78 -3.30 -5.57 -12.76
C ILE A 78 -2.16 -5.48 -13.78
N ALA A 79 -0.91 -5.40 -13.33
CA ALA A 79 0.26 -5.35 -14.21
C ALA A 79 0.32 -6.58 -15.14
N ARG A 80 0.10 -7.78 -14.60
CA ARG A 80 0.08 -9.03 -15.38
C ARG A 80 -1.09 -9.07 -16.35
N PHE A 81 -2.29 -8.72 -15.89
CA PHE A 81 -3.47 -8.62 -16.75
C PHE A 81 -3.25 -7.68 -17.94
N LYS A 82 -2.71 -6.48 -17.69
CA LYS A 82 -2.43 -5.50 -18.76
C LYS A 82 -1.35 -6.02 -19.72
N ARG A 83 -0.30 -6.68 -19.23
CA ARG A 83 0.74 -7.29 -20.09
C ARG A 83 0.17 -8.37 -20.98
N MET A 84 -0.70 -9.25 -20.44
CA MET A 84 -1.37 -10.29 -21.21
C MET A 84 -2.40 -9.71 -22.21
N ASN A 85 -2.87 -8.48 -22.01
CA ASN A 85 -3.68 -7.75 -22.98
C ASN A 85 -2.86 -6.97 -24.02
N GLY A 86 -1.55 -7.22 -24.11
CA GLY A 86 -0.69 -6.70 -25.15
C GLY A 86 -0.07 -5.33 -24.87
N TYR A 87 -0.26 -4.77 -23.66
CA TYR A 87 0.44 -3.57 -23.27
C TYR A 87 1.90 -3.84 -22.95
N ASP A 88 2.77 -2.93 -23.35
CA ASP A 88 4.13 -2.84 -22.82
C ASP A 88 4.06 -2.17 -21.43
N VAL A 89 4.22 -2.97 -20.39
CA VAL A 89 3.99 -2.53 -19.01
C VAL A 89 5.28 -1.91 -18.44
N PHE A 90 5.22 -0.61 -18.14
CA PHE A 90 6.26 0.11 -17.42
C PHE A 90 5.99 0.03 -15.91
N TYR A 91 6.73 -0.84 -15.23
CA TYR A 91 6.53 -1.15 -13.80
C TYR A 91 7.87 -1.07 -13.04
N PRO A 92 8.35 0.15 -12.76
CA PRO A 92 9.57 0.38 -11.99
C PRO A 92 9.37 0.11 -10.49
N MET A 93 10.48 -0.06 -9.76
CA MET A 93 10.52 -0.10 -8.30
C MET A 93 11.45 0.98 -7.78
N GLY A 94 11.03 1.68 -6.73
CA GLY A 94 11.84 2.66 -6.00
C GLY A 94 12.11 2.22 -4.57
N TRP A 95 13.14 2.84 -3.96
CA TRP A 95 13.50 2.69 -2.56
C TRP A 95 13.46 4.06 -1.90
N ASP A 96 12.65 4.18 -0.82
CA ASP A 96 12.60 5.40 0.01
C ASP A 96 13.61 5.27 1.15
N ASP A 97 14.84 5.74 0.89
CA ASP A 97 15.99 5.50 1.73
C ASP A 97 16.13 6.47 2.89
N ASN A 98 15.64 7.68 2.72
CA ASN A 98 15.83 8.76 3.68
C ASN A 98 14.69 8.88 4.69
N GLY A 99 14.88 9.78 5.64
CA GLY A 99 13.92 10.12 6.68
C GLY A 99 14.32 9.61 8.06
N LEU A 100 13.60 10.09 9.07
CA LEU A 100 13.87 9.82 10.47
C LEU A 100 13.96 8.32 10.84
N PRO A 101 13.13 7.41 10.31
CA PRO A 101 13.26 5.99 10.64
C PRO A 101 14.61 5.40 10.26
N THR A 102 15.13 5.73 9.09
CA THR A 102 16.45 5.29 8.60
C THR A 102 17.56 5.84 9.46
N GLU A 103 17.59 7.15 9.75
CA GLU A 103 18.59 7.75 10.63
C GLU A 103 18.60 7.12 12.02
N ARG A 104 17.43 6.92 12.63
CA ARG A 104 17.32 6.26 13.95
C ARG A 104 17.84 4.83 13.93
N ARG A 105 17.59 4.11 12.84
CA ARG A 105 18.11 2.76 12.68
C ARG A 105 19.62 2.76 12.58
N VAL A 106 20.20 3.65 11.78
CA VAL A 106 21.66 3.83 11.64
C VAL A 106 22.31 4.19 12.98
N GLN A 107 21.72 5.15 13.72
CA GLN A 107 22.20 5.52 15.05
C GLN A 107 22.28 4.33 16.01
N ASN A 108 21.26 3.48 16.01
CA ASN A 108 21.21 2.31 16.87
C ASN A 108 22.08 1.15 16.36
N TYR A 109 22.10 0.93 15.04
CA TYR A 109 22.84 -0.17 14.41
C TYR A 109 24.36 -0.02 14.55
N TYR A 110 24.85 1.21 14.37
CA TYR A 110 26.27 1.55 14.46
C TYR A 110 26.69 2.23 15.76
N GLY A 111 25.76 2.63 16.62
CA GLY A 111 26.07 3.32 17.90
C GLY A 111 26.62 4.73 17.70
N VAL A 112 26.11 5.48 16.75
CA VAL A 112 26.64 6.80 16.35
C VAL A 112 25.56 7.89 16.43
N ARG A 113 25.99 9.15 16.50
CA ARG A 113 25.15 10.35 16.37
C ARG A 113 25.89 11.42 15.60
N VAL A 114 25.13 12.27 14.89
CA VAL A 114 25.74 13.38 14.16
C VAL A 114 26.17 14.50 15.11
N ASP A 115 27.36 15.05 14.85
CA ASP A 115 27.88 16.30 15.37
C ASP A 115 28.45 17.10 14.21
N THR A 116 27.72 18.14 13.81
CA THR A 116 28.08 18.96 12.64
C THR A 116 29.35 19.80 12.82
N SER A 117 29.89 19.90 14.04
CA SER A 117 31.16 20.56 14.30
C SER A 117 32.37 19.70 13.94
N LEU A 118 32.17 18.39 13.75
CA LEU A 118 33.25 17.45 13.44
C LEU A 118 33.54 17.45 11.92
N LYS A 119 34.82 17.38 11.59
CA LYS A 119 35.28 17.20 10.22
C LYS A 119 35.13 15.75 9.78
N TYR A 120 34.98 15.57 8.48
CA TYR A 120 34.96 14.27 7.83
C TYR A 120 36.22 13.47 8.11
N ASP A 121 36.05 12.20 8.51
CA ASP A 121 37.16 11.24 8.68
C ASP A 121 36.97 10.08 7.66
N PRO A 122 37.81 10.02 6.60
CA PRO A 122 37.71 8.97 5.59
C PRO A 122 38.08 7.57 6.10
N ASN A 123 38.62 7.47 7.30
CA ASN A 123 39.03 6.21 7.92
C ASN A 123 38.11 5.82 9.10
N PHE A 124 36.98 6.48 9.26
CA PHE A 124 36.07 6.22 10.36
C PHE A 124 35.54 4.77 10.30
N VAL A 125 35.65 4.08 11.44
CA VAL A 125 35.07 2.75 11.64
C VAL A 125 34.03 2.84 12.76
N PRO A 126 32.79 2.41 12.54
CA PRO A 126 31.77 2.48 13.56
C PRO A 126 32.09 1.55 14.75
N PRO A 127 31.69 1.95 15.99
CA PRO A 127 31.98 1.18 17.20
C PRO A 127 31.25 -0.17 17.24
N PHE A 128 30.10 -0.27 16.55
CA PHE A 128 29.30 -1.49 16.46
C PHE A 128 28.87 -1.72 15.01
N GLU A 129 28.53 -2.98 14.72
CA GLU A 129 27.83 -3.38 13.51
C GLU A 129 26.89 -4.53 13.87
N GLY A 130 25.58 -4.37 13.56
CA GLY A 130 24.60 -5.44 13.76
C GLY A 130 23.88 -5.46 15.10
N THR A 131 23.69 -4.35 15.78
CA THR A 131 22.91 -4.25 17.03
C THR A 131 21.40 -4.07 16.82
N ASP A 132 20.85 -4.66 15.78
CA ASP A 132 19.41 -4.56 15.47
C ASP A 132 18.52 -4.85 16.68
N GLY A 133 17.58 -3.93 16.96
CA GLY A 133 16.59 -4.06 18.03
C GLY A 133 17.03 -3.54 19.40
N LYS A 134 18.26 -3.10 19.60
CA LYS A 134 18.66 -2.41 20.84
C LYS A 134 18.66 -0.89 20.64
N LYS A 135 17.89 -0.20 21.46
CA LYS A 135 17.98 1.27 21.56
C LYS A 135 19.24 1.60 22.32
N ILE A 136 20.16 2.34 21.70
CA ILE A 136 21.37 2.87 22.34
C ILE A 136 21.04 4.31 22.83
N ASP A 137 21.26 4.58 24.11
CA ASP A 137 21.05 5.91 24.64
C ASP A 137 21.98 6.92 23.97
N ALA A 138 21.45 8.12 23.68
CA ALA A 138 22.19 9.16 22.95
C ALA A 138 23.54 9.53 23.63
N LYS A 139 23.65 9.38 24.94
CA LYS A 139 24.89 9.60 25.70
C LYS A 139 25.99 8.57 25.42
N ASP A 140 25.59 7.36 24.98
CA ASP A 140 26.48 6.23 24.70
C ASP A 140 26.80 6.14 23.19
N GLN A 141 26.19 6.97 22.35
CA GLN A 141 26.46 7.06 20.92
C GLN A 141 27.72 7.91 20.64
N VAL A 142 28.60 7.44 19.77
CA VAL A 142 29.80 8.15 19.36
C VAL A 142 29.42 9.30 18.41
N PRO A 143 29.85 10.54 18.68
CA PRO A 143 29.63 11.66 17.77
C PRO A 143 30.51 11.50 16.51
N ILE A 144 29.90 11.71 15.32
CA ILE A 144 30.57 11.65 14.02
C ILE A 144 30.16 12.82 13.12
N SER A 145 30.95 13.11 12.10
CA SER A 145 30.60 14.15 11.12
C SER A 145 29.32 13.79 10.34
N ARG A 146 28.64 14.80 9.78
CA ARG A 146 27.47 14.59 8.90
C ARG A 146 27.81 13.65 7.74
N LYS A 147 28.95 13.84 7.09
CA LYS A 147 29.35 13.04 5.92
C LYS A 147 29.59 11.57 6.28
N ASN A 148 30.29 11.28 7.39
CA ASN A 148 30.44 9.90 7.86
C ASN A 148 29.09 9.25 8.21
N PHE A 149 28.16 10.02 8.74
CA PHE A 149 26.82 9.52 9.03
C PHE A 149 26.03 9.18 7.75
N ILE A 150 26.10 10.02 6.72
CA ILE A 150 25.49 9.78 5.40
C ILE A 150 26.05 8.49 4.78
N GLU A 151 27.39 8.31 4.77
CA GLU A 151 28.00 7.07 4.28
C GLU A 151 27.52 5.81 4.99
N LEU A 152 27.29 5.88 6.32
CA LEU A 152 26.71 4.77 7.07
C LEU A 152 25.23 4.53 6.75
N CYS A 153 24.46 5.60 6.47
CA CYS A 153 23.09 5.48 6.01
C CYS A 153 23.03 4.76 4.65
N GLU A 154 23.80 5.21 3.67
CA GLU A 154 23.89 4.59 2.34
C GLU A 154 24.32 3.12 2.42
N LYS A 155 25.31 2.81 3.27
CA LYS A 155 25.75 1.42 3.48
C LYS A 155 24.65 0.53 4.01
N LEU A 156 23.87 1.01 4.98
CA LEU A 156 22.82 0.21 5.62
C LEU A 156 21.59 0.07 4.73
N THR A 157 21.14 1.15 4.05
CA THR A 157 20.03 1.09 3.13
C THR A 157 20.29 0.15 1.97
N ALA A 158 21.49 0.18 1.37
CA ALA A 158 21.88 -0.74 0.29
C ALA A 158 21.83 -2.23 0.70
N GLN A 159 21.99 -2.55 1.99
CA GLN A 159 21.80 -3.92 2.49
C GLN A 159 20.32 -4.28 2.62
N ASP A 160 19.51 -3.35 3.12
CA ASP A 160 18.07 -3.56 3.31
C ASP A 160 17.33 -3.67 1.98
N GLU A 161 17.66 -2.85 1.00
CA GLU A 161 17.11 -2.90 -0.35
C GLU A 161 17.25 -4.28 -0.98
N LYS A 162 18.44 -4.90 -0.85
CA LYS A 162 18.67 -6.27 -1.34
C LYS A 162 17.74 -7.29 -0.68
N GLN A 163 17.45 -7.12 0.62
CA GLN A 163 16.52 -8.00 1.33
C GLN A 163 15.08 -7.77 0.85
N PHE A 164 14.70 -6.52 0.61
CA PHE A 164 13.38 -6.18 0.08
C PHE A 164 13.21 -6.70 -1.35
N GLU A 165 14.19 -6.49 -2.21
CA GLU A 165 14.19 -7.03 -3.56
C GLU A 165 14.09 -8.55 -3.58
N ALA A 166 14.86 -9.25 -2.74
CA ALA A 166 14.81 -10.71 -2.63
C ALA A 166 13.41 -11.21 -2.23
N LEU A 167 12.74 -10.49 -1.31
CA LEU A 167 11.36 -10.81 -0.92
C LEU A 167 10.37 -10.58 -2.05
N TRP A 168 10.45 -9.44 -2.75
CA TRP A 168 9.58 -9.14 -3.88
C TRP A 168 9.74 -10.12 -5.04
N ARG A 169 11.00 -10.51 -5.33
CA ARG A 169 11.30 -11.54 -6.33
C ARG A 169 10.74 -12.90 -5.92
N SER A 170 10.83 -13.27 -4.63
CA SER A 170 10.27 -14.52 -4.12
C SER A 170 8.74 -14.52 -4.15
N LEU A 171 8.09 -13.37 -3.92
CA LEU A 171 6.64 -13.21 -4.08
C LEU A 171 6.21 -13.26 -5.55
N GLY A 172 7.15 -13.15 -6.47
CA GLY A 172 6.90 -13.20 -7.91
C GLY A 172 6.27 -11.92 -8.47
N LEU A 173 6.64 -10.73 -7.95
CA LEU A 173 6.17 -9.47 -8.53
C LEU A 173 6.77 -9.26 -9.93
N SER A 174 5.96 -8.84 -10.88
CA SER A 174 6.34 -8.66 -12.28
C SER A 174 6.97 -7.30 -12.58
N ILE A 175 7.89 -6.88 -11.70
CA ILE A 175 8.62 -5.62 -11.75
C ILE A 175 9.74 -5.70 -12.78
N ASP A 176 9.97 -4.60 -13.49
CA ASP A 176 11.19 -4.40 -14.28
C ASP A 176 12.33 -3.90 -13.39
N TRP A 177 13.13 -4.83 -12.88
CA TRP A 177 14.25 -4.53 -11.98
C TRP A 177 15.37 -3.71 -12.62
N SER A 178 15.37 -3.53 -13.94
CA SER A 178 16.31 -2.63 -14.62
C SER A 178 15.92 -1.15 -14.49
N GLN A 179 14.71 -0.86 -14.04
CA GLN A 179 14.18 0.49 -13.82
C GLN A 179 14.12 0.86 -12.32
N THR A 180 14.99 0.31 -11.50
CA THR A 180 15.09 0.64 -10.06
C THR A 180 15.67 2.03 -9.84
N TYR A 181 15.19 2.73 -8.81
CA TYR A 181 15.72 4.03 -8.40
C TYR A 181 15.77 4.15 -6.86
N HIS A 182 16.58 5.08 -6.37
CA HIS A 182 16.74 5.41 -4.95
C HIS A 182 16.33 6.87 -4.77
N THR A 183 15.48 7.19 -3.78
CA THR A 183 14.99 8.56 -3.57
C THR A 183 16.11 9.57 -3.32
N ILE A 184 17.25 9.10 -2.81
CA ILE A 184 18.48 9.89 -2.59
C ILE A 184 19.54 9.69 -3.67
N GLY A 185 19.25 8.95 -4.74
CA GLY A 185 20.16 8.82 -5.88
C GLY A 185 20.33 10.16 -6.63
N GLU A 186 21.37 10.26 -7.46
CA GLU A 186 21.70 11.49 -8.18
C GLU A 186 20.55 12.03 -9.02
N HIS A 187 19.88 11.16 -9.81
CA HIS A 187 18.76 11.57 -10.65
C HIS A 187 17.54 12.05 -9.83
N PRO A 188 17.02 11.31 -8.81
CA PRO A 188 15.95 11.81 -7.96
C PRO A 188 16.28 13.11 -7.23
N GLN A 189 17.51 13.28 -6.72
CA GLN A 189 17.92 14.54 -6.10
C GLN A 189 17.88 15.70 -7.10
N ARG A 190 18.39 15.50 -8.32
CA ARG A 190 18.33 16.50 -9.41
C ARG A 190 16.89 16.90 -9.71
N VAL A 191 15.98 15.94 -9.85
CA VAL A 191 14.54 16.20 -10.10
C VAL A 191 13.92 16.99 -8.96
N ALA A 192 14.16 16.59 -7.70
CA ALA A 192 13.60 17.24 -6.52
C ALA A 192 14.11 18.69 -6.37
N GLN A 193 15.41 18.90 -6.55
CA GLN A 193 16.02 20.22 -6.46
C GLN A 193 15.59 21.13 -7.61
N LYS A 194 15.52 20.62 -8.84
CA LYS A 194 15.00 21.34 -10.01
C LYS A 194 13.57 21.79 -9.77
N ALA A 195 12.69 20.90 -9.35
CA ALA A 195 11.31 21.23 -9.06
C ALA A 195 11.18 22.26 -7.94
N PHE A 196 11.99 22.18 -6.89
CA PHE A 196 12.02 23.18 -5.81
C PHE A 196 12.47 24.56 -6.34
N LEU A 197 13.54 24.64 -7.10
CA LEU A 197 14.03 25.92 -7.66
C LEU A 197 12.97 26.58 -8.55
N ARG A 198 12.26 25.81 -9.35
CA ARG A 198 11.16 26.30 -10.19
C ARG A 198 9.96 26.78 -9.36
N ASN A 199 9.59 26.03 -8.30
CA ASN A 199 8.56 26.49 -7.36
C ASN A 199 8.99 27.80 -6.66
N LEU A 200 10.26 27.93 -6.30
CA LEU A 200 10.82 29.15 -5.71
C LEU A 200 10.73 30.33 -6.70
N ALA A 201 11.14 30.12 -7.95
CA ALA A 201 11.10 31.16 -8.99
C ALA A 201 9.67 31.63 -9.28
N ARG A 202 8.67 30.76 -9.16
CA ARG A 202 7.25 31.10 -9.33
C ARG A 202 6.59 31.65 -8.06
N GLY A 203 7.31 31.71 -6.92
CA GLY A 203 6.77 32.12 -5.63
C GLY A 203 5.78 31.11 -5.04
N GLU A 204 5.84 29.86 -5.46
CA GLU A 204 5.10 28.73 -4.91
C GLU A 204 5.81 28.14 -3.70
N ALA A 205 7.15 28.11 -3.71
CA ALA A 205 7.97 27.83 -2.53
C ALA A 205 8.46 29.14 -1.92
N TYR A 206 8.49 29.22 -0.60
CA TYR A 206 8.91 30.39 0.14
C TYR A 206 9.42 30.03 1.53
N GLN A 207 10.26 30.89 2.09
CA GLN A 207 10.78 30.79 3.45
C GLN A 207 10.08 31.75 4.37
N LYS A 208 9.76 31.31 5.58
CA LYS A 208 9.14 32.17 6.61
C LYS A 208 9.62 31.78 7.99
N ASP A 209 9.93 32.81 8.80
CA ASP A 209 10.11 32.65 10.22
C ASP A 209 8.73 32.70 10.89
N ALA A 210 8.29 31.58 11.41
CA ALA A 210 6.93 31.42 11.93
C ALA A 210 6.87 30.40 13.07
N PRO A 211 5.89 30.52 13.98
CA PRO A 211 5.59 29.45 14.92
C PRO A 211 5.09 28.21 14.18
N GLY A 212 5.68 27.07 14.48
CA GLY A 212 5.36 25.79 13.86
C GLY A 212 5.42 24.65 14.85
N LEU A 213 4.75 23.54 14.49
CA LEU A 213 4.77 22.31 15.27
C LEU A 213 6.16 21.69 15.24
N TRP A 214 6.64 21.30 16.42
CA TRP A 214 8.01 20.89 16.62
C TRP A 214 8.12 19.67 17.54
N ASP A 215 8.84 18.66 17.10
CA ASP A 215 9.20 17.53 17.95
C ASP A 215 10.49 17.82 18.70
N VAL A 216 10.36 17.98 20.03
CA VAL A 216 11.49 18.33 20.91
C VAL A 216 12.50 17.19 21.12
N THR A 217 12.12 15.95 20.80
CA THR A 217 13.00 14.79 20.91
C THR A 217 13.92 14.68 19.71
N PHE A 218 13.34 14.82 18.52
CA PHE A 218 14.07 14.75 17.26
C PHE A 218 14.58 16.13 16.80
N GLN A 219 14.14 17.19 17.46
CA GLN A 219 14.48 18.58 17.17
C GLN A 219 14.27 18.94 15.69
N THR A 220 13.06 18.65 15.21
CA THR A 220 12.66 18.92 13.83
C THR A 220 11.22 19.42 13.77
N ALA A 221 10.93 20.21 12.73
CA ALA A 221 9.59 20.65 12.40
C ALA A 221 8.74 19.47 11.92
N VAL A 222 7.42 19.55 12.15
CA VAL A 222 6.44 18.50 11.79
C VAL A 222 5.33 19.11 10.94
N ALA A 223 5.09 18.53 9.76
CA ALA A 223 4.04 18.98 8.86
C ALA A 223 2.65 18.49 9.31
N GLN A 224 1.58 19.20 8.88
CA GLN A 224 0.20 18.83 9.22
C GLN A 224 -0.13 17.36 8.86
N ALA A 225 0.40 16.87 7.77
CA ALA A 225 0.18 15.49 7.30
C ALA A 225 0.79 14.39 8.19
N GLU A 226 1.78 14.75 9.02
CA GLU A 226 2.50 13.83 9.92
C GLU A 226 1.94 13.85 11.36
N LEU A 227 0.84 14.57 11.59
CA LEU A 227 0.21 14.67 12.91
C LEU A 227 -0.62 13.44 13.24
N GLU A 228 -0.47 12.98 14.47
CA GLU A 228 -1.35 12.02 15.11
C GLU A 228 -1.94 12.63 16.38
N SER A 229 -3.27 12.65 16.47
CA SER A 229 -3.96 13.13 17.67
C SER A 229 -4.17 11.96 18.62
N ARG A 230 -3.63 12.06 19.84
CA ARG A 230 -3.73 11.03 20.88
C ARG A 230 -4.37 11.57 22.14
N GLU A 231 -5.15 10.76 22.83
CA GLU A 231 -5.64 11.08 24.17
C GLU A 231 -4.45 11.13 25.15
N TYR A 232 -4.25 12.26 25.79
CA TYR A 232 -3.13 12.50 26.69
C TYR A 232 -3.61 12.99 28.05
N PRO A 233 -3.15 12.38 29.17
CA PRO A 233 -3.56 12.80 30.51
C PRO A 233 -2.97 14.15 30.88
N GLY A 234 -3.72 14.93 31.62
CA GLY A 234 -3.31 16.22 32.11
C GLY A 234 -4.11 16.68 33.35
N PHE A 235 -3.91 17.92 33.74
CA PHE A 235 -4.66 18.54 34.83
C PHE A 235 -5.10 19.94 34.42
N TYR A 236 -6.32 20.30 34.69
CA TYR A 236 -6.74 21.69 34.67
C TYR A 236 -6.30 22.38 35.98
N HIS A 237 -5.72 23.53 35.80
CA HIS A 237 -5.29 24.44 36.89
C HIS A 237 -6.09 25.71 36.75
N LYS A 238 -6.67 26.21 37.85
CA LYS A 238 -7.48 27.39 37.88
C LYS A 238 -6.83 28.47 38.72
N TRP A 239 -6.75 29.70 38.21
CA TRP A 239 -6.23 30.85 38.92
C TRP A 239 -6.80 32.14 38.37
N ALA A 240 -6.56 33.25 39.11
CA ALA A 240 -7.07 34.57 38.77
C ALA A 240 -6.00 35.45 38.11
N PHE A 241 -6.36 36.09 37.02
CA PHE A 241 -5.78 37.36 36.60
C PHE A 241 -6.51 38.47 37.34
N ARG A 242 -5.88 39.63 37.55
CA ARG A 242 -6.49 40.72 38.34
C ARG A 242 -6.54 42.03 37.56
N PHE A 243 -7.67 42.70 37.62
CA PHE A 243 -7.77 44.10 37.19
C PHE A 243 -6.94 45.01 38.09
N GLU A 244 -6.75 46.28 37.70
CA GLU A 244 -5.98 47.27 38.47
C GLU A 244 -6.59 47.54 39.85
N ASP A 245 -7.91 47.40 40.01
CA ASP A 245 -8.63 47.52 41.26
C ASP A 245 -8.57 46.22 42.11
N GLY A 246 -7.86 45.19 41.67
CA GLY A 246 -7.75 43.91 42.36
C GLY A 246 -8.88 42.91 42.07
N THR A 247 -9.91 43.26 41.27
CA THR A 247 -11.00 42.39 40.92
C THR A 247 -10.45 41.18 40.15
N PRO A 248 -10.81 39.92 40.50
CA PRO A 248 -10.29 38.72 39.82
C PRO A 248 -11.11 38.37 38.58
N ILE A 249 -10.44 37.87 37.56
CA ILE A 249 -11.00 37.10 36.43
C ILE A 249 -10.31 35.76 36.38
N TYR A 250 -11.08 34.66 36.43
CA TYR A 250 -10.54 33.32 36.55
C TYR A 250 -10.38 32.68 35.17
N ILE A 251 -9.27 32.02 34.99
CA ILE A 251 -9.00 31.15 33.81
C ILE A 251 -8.73 29.71 34.25
N GLU A 252 -8.90 28.78 33.33
CA GLU A 252 -8.49 27.41 33.53
C GLU A 252 -7.56 26.98 32.37
N THR A 253 -6.45 26.35 32.70
CA THR A 253 -5.46 25.90 31.69
C THR A 253 -4.85 24.55 32.05
N THR A 254 -4.40 23.84 31.05
CA THR A 254 -3.58 22.63 31.19
C THR A 254 -2.07 22.90 31.04
N ARG A 255 -1.69 24.13 30.71
CA ARG A 255 -0.32 24.57 30.44
C ARG A 255 0.15 25.72 31.37
N PRO A 256 0.21 25.47 32.69
CA PRO A 256 0.64 26.55 33.62
C PRO A 256 2.06 27.06 33.35
N GLU A 257 2.96 26.23 32.82
CA GLU A 257 4.33 26.65 32.49
C GLU A 257 4.40 27.75 31.43
N LEU A 258 3.33 28.02 30.70
CA LEU A 258 3.26 29.10 29.71
C LEU A 258 2.77 30.44 30.27
N LEU A 259 2.44 30.54 31.54
CA LEU A 259 1.92 31.79 32.17
C LEU A 259 2.82 32.98 31.88
N ALA A 260 4.15 32.78 31.89
CA ALA A 260 5.14 33.82 31.61
C ALA A 260 5.05 34.40 30.18
N ALA A 261 4.51 33.63 29.25
CA ALA A 261 4.35 34.00 27.84
C ALA A 261 2.94 34.52 27.51
N CYS A 262 2.05 34.69 28.49
CA CYS A 262 0.70 35.16 28.25
C CYS A 262 0.69 36.52 27.55
N GLY A 263 0.08 36.62 26.36
CA GLY A 263 -0.06 37.84 25.56
C GLY A 263 -1.43 38.50 25.66
N ALA A 264 -2.47 37.73 25.91
CA ALA A 264 -3.86 38.20 26.03
C ALA A 264 -4.72 37.14 26.74
N LEU A 265 -5.89 37.55 27.25
CA LEU A 265 -6.99 36.66 27.57
C LEU A 265 -8.02 36.74 26.45
N ILE A 266 -8.47 35.56 25.95
CA ILE A 266 -9.35 35.47 24.80
C ILE A 266 -10.67 34.79 25.21
N ALA A 267 -11.80 35.39 24.86
CA ALA A 267 -13.13 34.80 25.02
C ALA A 267 -13.98 34.95 23.74
N HIS A 268 -15.05 34.15 23.65
CA HIS A 268 -15.94 34.23 22.50
C HIS A 268 -16.70 35.58 22.50
N PRO A 269 -16.90 36.25 21.35
CA PRO A 269 -17.58 37.56 21.29
C PRO A 269 -19.04 37.49 21.77
N ASP A 270 -19.69 36.34 21.72
CA ASP A 270 -21.07 36.15 22.15
C ASP A 270 -21.18 35.65 23.61
N ASP A 271 -20.05 35.49 24.32
CA ASP A 271 -20.07 35.09 25.73
C ASP A 271 -20.41 36.28 26.65
N GLU A 272 -21.65 36.30 27.13
CA GLU A 272 -22.18 37.37 27.98
C GLU A 272 -21.38 37.56 29.26
N ARG A 273 -20.67 36.52 29.73
CA ARG A 273 -19.85 36.59 30.95
C ARG A 273 -18.68 37.57 30.80
N TYR A 274 -18.16 37.71 29.59
CA TYR A 274 -16.91 38.44 29.32
C TYR A 274 -17.08 39.69 28.46
N LYS A 275 -18.24 39.90 27.80
CA LYS A 275 -18.50 41.04 26.92
C LYS A 275 -18.13 42.40 27.52
N GLN A 276 -18.43 42.59 28.79
CA GLN A 276 -18.15 43.86 29.49
C GLN A 276 -16.66 44.12 29.69
N TYR A 277 -15.79 43.12 29.53
CA TYR A 277 -14.37 43.25 29.81
C TYR A 277 -13.53 43.38 28.54
N PHE A 278 -14.10 43.23 27.37
CA PHE A 278 -13.33 43.35 26.11
C PHE A 278 -12.71 44.74 25.97
N GLY A 279 -11.40 44.79 25.64
CA GLY A 279 -10.61 45.99 25.55
C GLY A 279 -10.02 46.49 26.90
N GLN A 280 -10.40 45.87 28.03
CA GLN A 280 -9.77 46.14 29.31
C GLN A 280 -8.48 45.32 29.48
N TYR A 281 -7.70 45.69 30.50
CA TYR A 281 -6.42 45.05 30.81
C TYR A 281 -6.46 44.40 32.19
N VAL A 282 -5.75 43.29 32.30
CA VAL A 282 -5.51 42.56 33.54
C VAL A 282 -4.04 42.26 33.73
N TYR A 283 -3.63 41.93 34.93
CA TYR A 283 -2.27 41.56 35.30
C TYR A 283 -2.21 40.05 35.57
N SER A 284 -1.20 39.39 35.02
CA SER A 284 -0.96 37.97 35.29
C SER A 284 -0.47 37.77 36.73
N PRO A 285 -0.88 36.67 37.40
CA PRO A 285 -0.28 36.31 38.69
C PRO A 285 1.21 36.01 38.50
N LEU A 286 1.99 36.04 39.58
CA LEU A 286 3.43 35.81 39.65
C LEU A 286 4.30 36.78 38.84
N PHE A 287 3.99 37.01 37.59
CA PHE A 287 4.84 37.80 36.65
C PHE A 287 4.41 39.25 36.52
N HIS A 288 3.20 39.61 36.94
CA HIS A 288 2.60 40.95 36.83
C HIS A 288 2.62 41.55 35.42
N VAL A 289 2.54 40.71 34.40
CA VAL A 289 2.50 41.17 33.02
C VAL A 289 1.10 41.67 32.67
N LYS A 290 1.02 42.91 32.18
CA LYS A 290 -0.22 43.54 31.73
C LYS A 290 -0.65 42.98 30.38
N VAL A 291 -1.86 42.40 30.28
CA VAL A 291 -2.41 41.79 29.06
C VAL A 291 -3.85 42.25 28.81
N PRO A 292 -4.27 42.44 27.53
CA PRO A 292 -5.64 42.79 27.19
C PRO A 292 -6.57 41.59 27.26
N ILE A 293 -7.87 41.86 27.45
CA ILE A 293 -8.95 40.88 27.23
C ILE A 293 -9.56 41.18 25.87
N LEU A 294 -9.54 40.19 24.98
CA LEU A 294 -9.93 40.31 23.57
C LEU A 294 -10.99 39.26 23.18
N ALA A 295 -11.74 39.57 22.13
CA ALA A 295 -12.75 38.68 21.59
C ALA A 295 -12.25 37.95 20.35
N HIS A 296 -12.49 36.62 20.26
CA HIS A 296 -12.25 35.87 19.05
C HIS A 296 -13.24 34.72 18.91
N LYS A 297 -13.74 34.48 17.67
CA LYS A 297 -14.77 33.47 17.39
C LYS A 297 -14.31 32.03 17.59
N ALA A 298 -13.02 31.75 17.51
CA ALA A 298 -12.45 30.45 17.77
C ALA A 298 -12.34 30.10 19.27
N ALA A 299 -12.69 31.00 20.18
CA ALA A 299 -12.75 30.69 21.59
C ALA A 299 -14.01 29.87 21.92
N GLU A 300 -13.85 28.78 22.67
CA GLU A 300 -14.92 27.85 23.02
C GLU A 300 -15.55 28.24 24.35
N MET A 301 -16.84 28.63 24.36
CA MET A 301 -17.55 29.11 25.56
C MET A 301 -17.70 28.03 26.64
N ASP A 302 -17.72 26.76 26.26
CA ASP A 302 -17.96 25.62 27.14
C ASP A 302 -16.67 24.93 27.61
N LYS A 303 -15.50 25.44 27.19
CA LYS A 303 -14.21 24.87 27.57
C LYS A 303 -13.60 25.56 28.77
N GLY A 304 -13.39 24.86 29.87
CA GLY A 304 -12.90 25.42 31.12
C GLY A 304 -13.74 26.60 31.61
N ALA A 305 -13.10 27.71 31.90
CA ALA A 305 -13.80 28.93 32.29
C ALA A 305 -14.49 29.66 31.12
N GLY A 306 -14.34 29.28 29.87
CA GLY A 306 -14.83 29.98 28.69
C GLY A 306 -13.97 31.18 28.28
N ILE A 307 -12.96 31.48 29.04
CA ILE A 307 -11.89 32.46 28.73
C ILE A 307 -10.54 31.77 28.88
N ALA A 308 -9.68 31.91 27.89
CA ALA A 308 -8.38 31.24 27.83
C ALA A 308 -7.23 32.27 27.83
N MET A 309 -6.10 31.92 28.41
CA MET A 309 -4.87 32.66 28.19
C MET A 309 -4.25 32.29 26.88
N CYS A 310 -4.01 33.24 25.99
CA CYS A 310 -3.22 33.10 24.80
C CYS A 310 -1.75 33.29 25.14
N CYS A 311 -0.98 32.20 25.06
CA CYS A 311 0.45 32.22 25.43
C CYS A 311 1.35 32.22 24.20
N THR A 312 0.90 32.77 23.14
CA THR A 312 1.48 32.88 21.83
C THR A 312 1.68 31.49 21.15
N PHE A 313 2.08 30.44 21.89
CA PHE A 313 2.28 29.11 21.29
C PHE A 313 1.98 27.98 22.28
N GLY A 314 0.83 28.02 22.92
CA GLY A 314 0.35 26.91 23.75
C GLY A 314 -0.24 25.75 22.95
N ASP A 315 -0.97 26.09 21.90
CA ASP A 315 -1.51 25.14 20.90
C ASP A 315 -1.73 25.87 19.55
N VAL A 316 -2.33 25.16 18.57
CA VAL A 316 -2.57 25.70 17.21
C VAL A 316 -3.53 26.89 17.25
N THR A 317 -4.49 26.89 18.18
CA THR A 317 -5.46 27.99 18.34
C THR A 317 -4.78 29.25 18.85
N ASP A 318 -3.76 29.14 19.71
CA ASP A 318 -2.96 30.30 20.16
C ASP A 318 -2.24 30.96 18.96
N VAL A 319 -1.78 30.17 17.98
CA VAL A 319 -1.15 30.70 16.76
C VAL A 319 -2.15 31.45 15.88
N GLU A 320 -3.38 30.94 15.76
CA GLU A 320 -4.48 31.62 15.07
C GLU A 320 -4.80 32.96 15.75
N TRP A 321 -5.02 32.97 17.06
CA TRP A 321 -5.27 34.19 17.81
C TRP A 321 -4.12 35.20 17.74
N TRP A 322 -2.87 34.71 17.82
CA TRP A 322 -1.70 35.56 17.69
C TRP A 322 -1.67 36.29 16.35
N ARG A 323 -1.94 35.59 15.28
CA ARG A 323 -1.96 36.12 13.90
C ARG A 323 -3.11 37.10 13.71
N ASP A 324 -4.34 36.67 14.03
CA ASP A 324 -5.56 37.40 13.71
C ASP A 324 -5.75 38.66 14.60
N LEU A 325 -5.26 38.63 15.82
CA LEU A 325 -5.32 39.74 16.76
C LEU A 325 -4.00 40.53 16.82
N ASN A 326 -3.02 40.19 15.98
CA ASN A 326 -1.72 40.84 15.92
C ASN A 326 -1.05 40.99 17.31
N LEU A 327 -1.01 39.88 18.07
CA LEU A 327 -0.47 39.84 19.42
C LEU A 327 1.08 39.87 19.40
N PRO A 328 1.72 40.33 20.51
CA PRO A 328 3.18 40.31 20.62
C PRO A 328 3.71 38.87 20.62
N LEU A 329 4.85 38.64 19.96
CA LEU A 329 5.54 37.32 19.97
C LEU A 329 6.22 37.11 21.32
N ARG A 330 5.79 36.15 22.12
CA ARG A 330 6.31 35.79 23.44
C ARG A 330 6.71 34.32 23.51
N SER A 331 7.76 33.93 22.76
CA SER A 331 8.27 32.55 22.78
C SER A 331 9.21 32.31 23.96
N ILE A 332 8.95 31.31 24.79
CA ILE A 332 9.80 30.89 25.91
C ILE A 332 10.26 29.46 25.87
N ILE A 333 9.87 28.69 24.85
CA ILE A 333 10.29 27.30 24.65
C ILE A 333 11.33 27.25 23.56
N GLN A 334 12.48 26.63 23.86
CA GLN A 334 13.56 26.38 22.91
C GLN A 334 13.30 25.09 22.08
N ARG A 335 14.04 24.93 20.98
CA ARG A 335 13.99 23.75 20.11
C ARG A 335 14.23 22.40 20.83
N ASN A 336 14.97 22.42 21.95
CA ASN A 336 15.18 21.22 22.80
C ASN A 336 14.05 21.00 23.82
N GLY A 337 12.96 21.75 23.77
CA GLY A 337 11.80 21.66 24.67
C GLY A 337 12.05 22.21 26.08
N ARG A 338 13.08 23.07 26.27
CA ARG A 338 13.40 23.70 27.55
C ARG A 338 13.01 25.15 27.51
N ILE A 339 12.70 25.69 28.71
CA ILE A 339 12.48 27.12 28.90
C ILE A 339 13.78 27.90 28.59
N VAL A 340 13.69 29.03 27.92
CA VAL A 340 14.84 29.90 27.62
C VAL A 340 15.61 30.28 28.89
N MET A 341 16.91 30.49 28.75
CA MET A 341 17.79 30.81 29.91
C MET A 341 17.63 32.23 30.39
N ASP A 342 17.47 33.16 29.46
CA ASP A 342 17.38 34.57 29.76
C ASP A 342 15.95 34.98 30.10
N THR A 343 15.79 35.81 31.11
CA THR A 343 14.47 36.35 31.47
C THR A 343 14.01 37.31 30.37
N PRO A 344 12.80 37.08 29.81
CA PRO A 344 12.26 37.95 28.77
C PRO A 344 12.04 39.39 29.25
N ASP A 345 12.27 40.40 28.40
CA ASP A 345 12.19 41.83 28.71
C ASP A 345 10.79 42.26 29.16
N TRP A 346 9.72 41.55 28.77
CA TRP A 346 8.35 41.88 29.20
C TRP A 346 8.03 41.48 30.64
N ILE A 347 8.94 40.79 31.34
CA ILE A 347 8.84 40.48 32.77
C ILE A 347 9.66 41.54 33.54
N GLU A 348 8.97 42.58 34.02
CA GLU A 348 9.61 43.72 34.63
C GLU A 348 9.75 43.59 36.15
N SER A 349 8.81 42.87 36.80
CA SER A 349 8.80 42.74 38.26
C SER A 349 9.96 41.87 38.77
N GLU A 350 10.59 42.28 39.87
CA GLU A 350 11.72 41.52 40.46
C GLU A 350 11.30 40.12 40.90
N GLU A 351 10.09 39.99 41.42
CA GLU A 351 9.54 38.69 41.81
C GLU A 351 9.28 37.80 40.57
N GLY A 352 8.74 38.36 39.51
CA GLY A 352 8.56 37.65 38.23
C GLY A 352 9.89 37.17 37.64
N LYS A 353 10.94 38.00 37.70
CA LYS A 353 12.29 37.63 37.27
C LYS A 353 12.85 36.45 38.07
N ARG A 354 12.69 36.52 39.42
CA ARG A 354 13.11 35.42 40.31
C ARG A 354 12.46 34.10 39.92
N ILE A 355 11.13 34.12 39.83
CA ILE A 355 10.34 32.91 39.48
C ILE A 355 10.72 32.39 38.10
N PHE A 356 10.87 33.30 37.11
CA PHE A 356 11.28 32.88 35.76
C PHE A 356 12.63 32.18 35.77
N GLN A 357 13.63 32.71 36.50
CA GLN A 357 14.95 32.11 36.65
C GLN A 357 14.89 30.71 37.27
N GLU A 358 13.92 30.44 38.15
CA GLU A 358 13.70 29.09 38.65
C GLU A 358 13.17 28.11 37.61
N THR A 359 12.53 28.60 36.56
CA THR A 359 12.06 27.78 35.43
C THR A 359 13.09 27.64 34.29
N ALA A 360 14.04 28.57 34.20
CA ALA A 360 15.04 28.66 33.14
C ALA A 360 15.82 27.33 32.94
N GLY A 361 15.95 26.87 31.68
CA GLY A 361 16.62 25.63 31.32
C GLY A 361 15.90 24.35 31.74
N LYS A 362 14.77 24.40 32.45
CA LYS A 362 13.97 23.23 32.76
C LYS A 362 13.11 22.80 31.56
N THR A 363 12.75 21.51 31.52
CA THR A 363 11.74 21.04 30.59
C THR A 363 10.38 21.64 30.94
N THR A 364 9.46 21.71 29.95
CA THR A 364 8.08 22.18 30.16
C THR A 364 7.41 21.46 31.32
N PHE A 365 7.60 20.14 31.46
CA PHE A 365 7.07 19.38 32.58
C PHE A 365 7.63 19.82 33.95
N SER A 366 8.93 20.04 34.06
CA SER A 366 9.56 20.48 35.33
C SER A 366 9.24 21.93 35.67
N ALA A 367 9.14 22.79 34.65
CA ALA A 367 8.74 24.19 34.81
C ALA A 367 7.29 24.33 35.30
N ARG A 368 6.39 23.48 34.79
CA ARG A 368 4.99 23.38 35.21
C ARG A 368 4.87 23.21 36.72
N LYS A 369 5.66 22.28 37.28
CA LYS A 369 5.66 22.04 38.71
C LYS A 369 6.08 23.30 39.47
N VAL A 370 7.12 24.01 39.05
CA VAL A 370 7.58 25.27 39.69
C VAL A 370 6.46 26.31 39.71
N ILE A 371 5.84 26.55 38.57
CA ILE A 371 4.76 27.54 38.44
C ILE A 371 3.56 27.20 39.34
N VAL A 372 3.15 25.93 39.39
CA VAL A 372 2.02 25.49 40.24
C VAL A 372 2.37 25.67 41.75
N ASP A 373 3.60 25.31 42.12
CA ASP A 373 4.05 25.47 43.51
C ASP A 373 4.10 26.96 43.92
N GLU A 374 4.58 27.86 43.03
CA GLU A 374 4.60 29.32 43.29
C GLU A 374 3.18 29.90 43.33
N LEU A 375 2.26 29.51 42.42
CA LEU A 375 0.86 29.92 42.47
C LEU A 375 0.16 29.46 43.75
N ARG A 376 0.48 28.29 44.26
CA ARG A 376 -0.03 27.81 45.55
C ARG A 376 0.54 28.62 46.73
N ALA A 377 1.83 28.90 46.70
CA ALA A 377 2.49 29.70 47.72
C ALA A 377 1.98 31.16 47.76
N ALA A 378 1.70 31.75 46.61
CA ALA A 378 1.11 33.07 46.47
C ALA A 378 -0.40 33.14 46.85
N GLY A 379 -1.06 31.99 46.95
CA GLY A 379 -2.51 31.92 47.18
C GLY A 379 -3.36 32.27 45.96
N ASP A 380 -2.78 32.27 44.79
CA ASP A 380 -3.47 32.58 43.53
C ASP A 380 -4.09 31.32 42.86
N LEU A 381 -3.67 30.13 43.26
CA LEU A 381 -4.24 28.88 42.77
C LEU A 381 -5.63 28.67 43.42
N ASP A 382 -6.68 28.55 42.59
CA ASP A 382 -8.06 28.35 43.03
C ASP A 382 -8.39 26.83 43.05
N GLY A 383 -8.22 26.21 44.21
CA GLY A 383 -8.44 24.77 44.41
C GLY A 383 -7.25 23.92 43.96
N GLU A 384 -7.46 22.57 44.09
CA GLU A 384 -6.45 21.61 43.61
C GLU A 384 -6.65 21.33 42.12
N PRO A 385 -5.57 21.03 41.37
CA PRO A 385 -5.64 20.70 39.94
C PRO A 385 -6.56 19.50 39.65
N THR A 386 -7.49 19.66 38.72
CA THR A 386 -8.47 18.65 38.36
C THR A 386 -7.97 17.75 37.23
N PRO A 387 -7.94 16.41 37.40
CA PRO A 387 -7.51 15.51 36.32
C PRO A 387 -8.36 15.63 35.07
N THR A 388 -7.72 15.62 33.91
CA THR A 388 -8.40 15.66 32.62
C THR A 388 -7.65 14.80 31.59
N LYS A 389 -8.35 14.51 30.51
CA LYS A 389 -7.74 13.92 29.32
C LYS A 389 -8.11 14.77 28.11
N ARG A 390 -7.14 15.05 27.27
CA ARG A 390 -7.35 15.88 26.08
C ARG A 390 -6.70 15.25 24.85
N MET A 391 -7.28 15.49 23.68
CA MET A 391 -6.62 15.18 22.42
C MET A 391 -5.42 16.12 22.25
N THR A 392 -4.26 15.53 22.01
CA THR A 392 -2.99 16.26 21.93
C THR A 392 -2.25 15.81 20.69
N ASN A 393 -1.63 16.73 19.98
CA ASN A 393 -0.88 16.44 18.77
C ASN A 393 0.48 15.83 19.09
N PHE A 394 0.76 14.74 18.41
CA PHE A 394 2.05 14.05 18.40
C PHE A 394 2.58 14.01 16.97
N TYR A 395 3.87 13.93 16.84
CA TYR A 395 4.45 13.41 15.62
C TYR A 395 4.11 11.91 15.52
N GLU A 396 3.67 11.43 14.37
CA GLU A 396 3.25 10.02 14.21
C GLU A 396 4.33 8.99 14.62
N LYS A 397 5.61 9.39 14.53
CA LYS A 397 6.80 8.60 14.92
C LYS A 397 7.37 8.99 16.28
N GLY A 398 6.74 9.96 16.98
CA GLY A 398 7.17 10.51 18.26
C GLY A 398 6.37 9.97 19.44
N ASP A 399 7.00 9.98 20.63
CA ASP A 399 6.40 9.52 21.90
C ASP A 399 6.03 10.67 22.84
N LYS A 400 6.33 11.91 22.47
CA LYS A 400 6.04 13.10 23.27
C LYS A 400 5.09 14.04 22.53
N PRO A 401 4.25 14.79 23.27
CA PRO A 401 3.48 15.87 22.70
C PRO A 401 4.36 16.85 21.96
N LEU A 402 3.87 17.36 20.83
CA LEU A 402 4.53 18.43 20.09
C LEU A 402 4.47 19.74 20.86
N GLU A 403 5.52 20.52 20.74
CA GLU A 403 5.55 21.92 21.16
C GLU A 403 5.43 22.83 19.92
N ILE A 404 5.16 24.11 20.14
CA ILE A 404 5.21 25.12 19.08
C ILE A 404 6.44 25.97 19.30
N VAL A 405 7.28 26.02 18.27
CA VAL A 405 8.56 26.74 18.32
C VAL A 405 8.66 27.68 17.12
N THR A 406 9.12 28.90 17.34
CA THR A 406 9.43 29.80 16.23
C THR A 406 10.71 29.35 15.55
N SER A 407 10.64 29.12 14.26
CA SER A 407 11.78 28.72 13.44
C SER A 407 11.57 29.14 12.00
N ARG A 408 12.67 29.38 11.30
CA ARG A 408 12.65 29.61 9.85
C ARG A 408 12.47 28.28 9.16
N GLN A 409 11.47 28.20 8.28
CA GLN A 409 11.10 26.98 7.60
C GLN A 409 10.76 27.28 6.13
N TRP A 410 10.96 26.29 5.28
CA TRP A 410 10.52 26.31 3.90
C TRP A 410 9.11 25.75 3.78
N TYR A 411 8.28 26.45 3.02
CA TYR A 411 6.90 26.07 2.71
C TYR A 411 6.68 25.97 1.22
N LEU A 412 5.79 25.07 0.82
CA LEU A 412 5.26 24.95 -0.52
C LEU A 412 3.74 25.18 -0.47
N LYS A 413 3.22 26.02 -1.38
CA LYS A 413 1.78 26.22 -1.53
C LYS A 413 1.10 24.90 -1.90
N ASN A 414 0.03 24.59 -1.20
CA ASN A 414 -0.75 23.37 -1.37
C ASN A 414 -2.27 23.61 -1.27
N GLY A 415 -2.70 24.85 -1.35
CA GLY A 415 -4.10 25.26 -1.18
C GLY A 415 -4.53 25.50 0.27
N GLY A 416 -3.64 25.37 1.26
CA GLY A 416 -3.96 25.61 2.66
C GLY A 416 -4.16 27.10 2.99
N THR A 417 -3.54 27.99 2.23
CA THR A 417 -3.68 29.47 2.33
C THR A 417 -4.21 30.11 1.05
N ASP A 418 -4.33 29.36 -0.04
CA ASP A 418 -4.79 29.82 -1.37
C ASP A 418 -6.08 29.10 -1.74
N GLU A 419 -7.23 29.77 -1.58
CA GLU A 419 -8.57 29.23 -1.88
C GLU A 419 -8.72 28.82 -3.35
N LYS A 420 -8.06 29.52 -4.27
CA LYS A 420 -8.10 29.18 -5.70
C LYS A 420 -7.38 27.87 -5.95
N LEU A 421 -6.16 27.70 -5.46
CA LEU A 421 -5.40 26.46 -5.58
C LEU A 421 -6.15 25.31 -4.89
N ASN A 422 -6.77 25.56 -3.72
CA ASN A 422 -7.60 24.56 -3.02
C ASN A 422 -8.73 24.06 -3.92
N ALA A 423 -9.48 24.97 -4.55
CA ALA A 423 -10.57 24.63 -5.47
C ALA A 423 -10.06 23.86 -6.71
N GLU A 424 -8.89 24.24 -7.25
CA GLU A 424 -8.25 23.56 -8.38
C GLU A 424 -7.84 22.11 -8.01
N LEU A 425 -7.28 21.89 -6.81
CA LEU A 425 -6.92 20.55 -6.33
C LEU A 425 -8.14 19.67 -6.06
N ILE A 426 -9.25 20.23 -5.56
CA ILE A 426 -10.53 19.53 -5.45
C ILE A 426 -11.03 19.12 -6.86
N ALA A 427 -10.94 20.01 -7.85
CA ALA A 427 -11.31 19.69 -9.23
C ALA A 427 -10.46 18.53 -9.79
N ARG A 428 -9.14 18.55 -9.57
CA ARG A 428 -8.24 17.43 -9.94
C ARG A 428 -8.65 16.12 -9.28
N GLY A 429 -9.06 16.14 -8.00
CA GLY A 429 -9.56 14.95 -7.31
C GLY A 429 -10.83 14.35 -7.96
N LYS A 430 -11.65 15.19 -8.61
CA LYS A 430 -12.84 14.74 -9.36
C LYS A 430 -12.50 14.18 -10.74
N GLU A 431 -11.40 14.62 -11.36
CA GLU A 431 -10.90 14.09 -12.62
C GLU A 431 -10.24 12.71 -12.44
N LEU A 432 -9.65 12.43 -11.28
CA LEU A 432 -8.97 11.17 -10.96
C LEU A 432 -9.98 10.05 -10.72
N ASN A 433 -9.77 8.89 -11.36
CA ASN A 433 -10.56 7.69 -11.10
C ASN A 433 -10.06 6.98 -9.84
N PHE A 434 -10.86 7.02 -8.78
CA PHE A 434 -10.58 6.29 -7.54
C PHE A 434 -11.18 4.88 -7.58
N HIS A 435 -10.37 3.89 -7.24
CA HIS A 435 -10.80 2.51 -7.08
C HIS A 435 -10.53 2.03 -5.64
N PRO A 436 -11.58 1.92 -4.80
CA PRO A 436 -12.99 2.24 -5.06
C PRO A 436 -13.30 3.74 -4.99
N ASP A 437 -14.35 4.17 -5.70
CA ASP A 437 -14.75 5.58 -5.82
C ASP A 437 -15.01 6.29 -4.48
N PHE A 438 -15.56 5.59 -3.48
CA PHE A 438 -15.85 6.18 -2.16
C PHE A 438 -14.60 6.71 -1.43
N MET A 439 -13.40 6.27 -1.79
CA MET A 439 -12.15 6.75 -1.20
C MET A 439 -11.80 8.19 -1.60
N ARG A 440 -12.40 8.73 -2.68
CA ARG A 440 -12.25 10.12 -3.07
C ARG A 440 -12.63 11.09 -1.95
N VAL A 441 -13.65 10.74 -1.14
CA VAL A 441 -14.09 11.55 -0.01
C VAL A 441 -12.96 11.80 1.01
N ARG A 442 -12.04 10.83 1.20
CA ARG A 442 -10.89 11.01 2.08
C ARG A 442 -9.91 12.05 1.56
N TYR A 443 -9.69 12.08 0.24
CA TYR A 443 -8.89 13.09 -0.42
C TYR A 443 -9.55 14.47 -0.30
N GLU A 444 -10.83 14.59 -0.65
CA GLU A 444 -11.57 15.86 -0.58
C GLU A 444 -11.59 16.41 0.84
N ASN A 445 -11.86 15.58 1.85
CA ASN A 445 -11.84 15.99 3.26
C ASN A 445 -10.46 16.47 3.70
N TRP A 446 -9.39 15.85 3.21
CA TRP A 446 -8.03 16.31 3.49
C TRP A 446 -7.77 17.70 2.90
N VAL A 447 -8.10 17.92 1.62
CA VAL A 447 -7.89 19.22 0.96
C VAL A 447 -8.72 20.32 1.62
N HIS A 448 -9.97 20.05 1.98
CA HIS A 448 -10.80 21.01 2.72
C HIS A 448 -10.31 21.28 4.14
N GLY A 449 -9.64 20.34 4.78
CA GLY A 449 -9.11 20.43 6.14
C GLY A 449 -7.70 21.05 6.23
N LEU A 450 -7.12 21.50 5.12
CA LEU A 450 -5.83 22.18 5.13
C LEU A 450 -5.94 23.51 5.84
N ASN A 451 -5.03 23.78 6.78
CA ASN A 451 -5.00 25.01 7.57
C ASN A 451 -3.72 25.85 7.41
N GLY A 452 -2.87 25.48 6.46
CA GLY A 452 -1.61 26.12 6.13
C GLY A 452 -0.93 25.46 4.96
N ASP A 453 0.10 26.11 4.42
CA ASP A 453 0.90 25.58 3.34
C ASP A 453 1.82 24.44 3.85
N TRP A 454 2.25 23.58 2.93
CA TRP A 454 3.05 22.42 3.27
C TRP A 454 4.44 22.80 3.73
N LEU A 455 4.78 22.50 4.98
CA LEU A 455 6.10 22.65 5.56
C LEU A 455 7.01 21.54 5.03
N ILE A 456 7.99 21.91 4.21
CA ILE A 456 8.86 20.96 3.46
C ILE A 456 10.29 20.86 3.99
N SER A 457 10.71 21.68 4.94
CA SER A 457 12.06 21.61 5.54
C SER A 457 12.10 20.72 6.78
N ARG A 458 13.20 19.99 6.91
CA ARG A 458 13.51 19.12 8.05
C ARG A 458 14.92 19.37 8.55
N GLN A 459 15.08 19.47 9.86
CA GLN A 459 16.37 19.61 10.54
C GLN A 459 16.97 18.21 10.76
N ARG A 460 17.31 17.57 9.64
CA ARG A 460 17.82 16.20 9.57
C ARG A 460 19.07 16.17 8.69
N PHE A 461 19.70 15.00 8.57
CA PHE A 461 21.03 14.90 7.97
C PHE A 461 21.03 14.07 6.68
N PHE A 462 20.20 13.04 6.60
CA PHE A 462 20.14 12.11 5.48
C PHE A 462 18.88 12.32 4.66
N GLY A 463 19.01 13.00 3.53
CA GLY A 463 17.93 13.34 2.63
C GLY A 463 18.37 14.30 1.55
N VAL A 464 17.45 14.78 0.72
CA VAL A 464 17.76 15.72 -0.37
C VAL A 464 17.93 17.12 0.20
N PRO A 465 19.11 17.74 0.07
CA PRO A 465 19.33 19.08 0.58
C PRO A 465 18.63 20.14 -0.28
N PHE A 466 18.28 21.27 0.33
CA PHE A 466 17.87 22.46 -0.41
C PHE A 466 19.09 23.04 -1.13
N PRO A 467 19.08 23.23 -2.45
CA PRO A 467 20.24 23.67 -3.22
C PRO A 467 20.48 25.19 -3.11
N LEU A 468 20.70 25.68 -1.90
CA LEU A 468 20.74 27.10 -1.59
C LEU A 468 21.89 27.49 -0.67
N TRP A 469 22.39 28.70 -0.86
CA TRP A 469 23.29 29.41 0.06
C TRP A 469 22.73 30.80 0.35
N TYR A 470 23.27 31.45 1.38
CA TYR A 470 22.92 32.81 1.75
C TYR A 470 24.17 33.67 1.85
N PRO A 471 24.14 34.91 1.38
CA PRO A 471 25.22 35.85 1.64
C PRO A 471 25.40 36.07 3.16
N VAL A 472 26.65 36.18 3.61
CA VAL A 472 26.95 36.53 4.99
C VAL A 472 27.25 38.03 5.04
N LYS A 473 26.44 38.78 5.85
CA LYS A 473 26.58 40.21 6.01
C LYS A 473 27.85 40.59 6.82
N GLU A 474 28.20 41.85 6.85
CA GLU A 474 29.37 42.36 7.58
C GLU A 474 29.33 42.09 9.10
N ASP A 475 28.12 41.99 9.68
CA ASP A 475 27.88 41.62 11.07
C ASP A 475 27.95 40.13 11.37
N GLY A 476 28.24 39.30 10.33
CA GLY A 476 28.31 37.85 10.43
C GLY A 476 26.95 37.14 10.34
N THR A 477 25.85 37.85 10.11
CA THR A 477 24.52 37.25 9.97
C THR A 477 24.23 36.87 8.52
N ALA A 478 23.49 35.79 8.30
CA ALA A 478 23.06 35.37 6.98
C ALA A 478 21.95 36.29 6.45
N ASP A 479 22.01 36.61 5.14
CA ASP A 479 20.96 37.34 4.43
C ASP A 479 19.95 36.39 3.82
N TYR A 480 18.98 35.99 4.61
CA TYR A 480 17.96 35.04 4.19
C TYR A 480 16.96 35.57 3.17
N ASP A 481 16.90 36.87 2.99
CA ASP A 481 16.00 37.48 2.01
C ASP A 481 16.55 37.41 0.58
N HIS A 482 17.83 37.10 0.41
CA HIS A 482 18.51 37.05 -0.87
C HIS A 482 19.26 35.71 -1.06
N PRO A 483 18.57 34.56 -1.16
CA PRO A 483 19.23 33.28 -1.33
C PRO A 483 20.01 33.22 -2.65
N ILE A 484 21.18 32.59 -2.64
CA ILE A 484 21.99 32.29 -3.80
C ILE A 484 21.53 30.92 -4.33
N THR A 485 21.08 30.90 -5.58
CA THR A 485 20.60 29.67 -6.25
C THR A 485 21.58 29.23 -7.33
N PRO A 486 21.81 27.91 -7.52
CA PRO A 486 22.58 27.39 -8.64
C PRO A 486 21.79 27.44 -9.94
N SER A 487 22.49 27.28 -11.08
CA SER A 487 21.86 26.92 -12.35
C SER A 487 21.41 25.45 -12.34
N GLU A 488 20.35 25.09 -13.10
CA GLU A 488 19.79 23.73 -13.14
C GLU A 488 20.79 22.67 -13.65
N ASP A 489 21.76 23.05 -14.49
CA ASP A 489 22.77 22.15 -15.02
C ASP A 489 23.84 21.73 -14.01
N ARG A 490 23.94 22.41 -12.88
CA ARG A 490 24.81 22.03 -11.76
C ARG A 490 24.19 21.02 -10.79
N LEU A 491 22.90 20.78 -10.89
CA LEU A 491 22.20 19.87 -9.97
C LEU A 491 22.61 18.39 -10.19
N PRO A 492 22.62 17.55 -9.15
CA PRO A 492 22.30 17.89 -7.78
C PRO A 492 23.44 18.57 -7.02
N ILE A 493 23.10 19.32 -5.96
CA ILE A 493 24.02 20.05 -5.10
C ILE A 493 23.77 19.74 -3.63
N ASP A 494 24.82 19.54 -2.86
CA ASP A 494 24.80 19.66 -1.40
C ASP A 494 25.48 20.98 -0.97
N PRO A 495 24.75 22.02 -0.55
CA PRO A 495 25.35 23.31 -0.24
C PRO A 495 26.32 23.28 0.93
N THR A 496 26.29 22.21 1.77
CA THR A 496 27.25 22.05 2.87
C THR A 496 28.63 21.58 2.38
N ASP A 497 28.68 20.91 1.20
CA ASP A 497 29.91 20.42 0.57
C ASP A 497 30.31 21.25 -0.66
N ASP A 498 29.34 21.81 -1.39
CA ASP A 498 29.53 22.60 -2.61
C ASP A 498 29.62 24.10 -2.31
N VAL A 499 30.20 24.85 -3.27
CA VAL A 499 30.30 26.31 -3.20
C VAL A 499 29.44 26.98 -4.28
N PRO A 500 28.82 28.16 -4.00
CA PRO A 500 28.07 28.89 -5.00
C PRO A 500 29.01 29.43 -6.10
N GLU A 501 28.45 29.68 -7.28
CA GLU A 501 29.21 30.23 -8.40
C GLU A 501 29.80 31.61 -8.06
N GLY A 502 31.07 31.80 -8.38
CA GLY A 502 31.78 33.02 -8.06
C GLY A 502 32.40 33.11 -6.67
N TYR A 503 32.24 32.08 -5.84
CA TYR A 503 32.80 31.99 -4.48
C TYR A 503 33.85 30.86 -4.40
N THR A 504 34.62 30.88 -3.32
CA THR A 504 35.65 29.88 -3.00
C THR A 504 35.40 29.35 -1.57
N GLU A 505 35.91 28.15 -1.24
CA GLU A 505 35.62 27.48 0.06
C GLU A 505 36.08 28.32 1.28
N ASP A 506 37.14 29.12 1.14
CA ASP A 506 37.62 30.01 2.21
C ASP A 506 36.68 31.19 2.53
N GLN A 507 35.66 31.39 1.70
CA GLN A 507 34.59 32.38 1.92
C GLN A 507 33.36 31.77 2.64
N ARG A 508 33.37 30.50 2.99
CA ARG A 508 32.30 29.85 3.74
C ARG A 508 32.27 30.36 5.17
N ASP A 509 31.08 30.74 5.62
CA ASP A 509 30.75 31.19 6.99
C ASP A 509 31.57 32.43 7.50
N VAL A 510 32.05 33.24 6.56
CA VAL A 510 32.76 34.50 6.91
C VAL A 510 32.01 35.73 6.37
N PRO A 511 32.13 36.90 7.01
CA PRO A 511 31.53 38.14 6.53
C PRO A 511 31.97 38.45 5.07
N GLY A 512 30.99 38.84 4.23
CA GLY A 512 31.17 39.05 2.80
C GLY A 512 31.29 37.76 1.95
N GLY A 513 31.18 36.62 2.57
CA GLY A 513 31.10 35.31 1.93
C GLY A 513 29.68 34.74 1.88
N PHE A 514 29.58 33.45 2.08
CA PHE A 514 28.31 32.73 2.03
C PHE A 514 28.20 31.69 3.16
N THR A 515 26.95 31.31 3.46
CA THR A 515 26.65 30.16 4.33
C THR A 515 25.64 29.22 3.64
N ALA A 516 25.70 27.93 3.95
CA ALA A 516 24.84 26.92 3.35
C ALA A 516 23.45 26.92 4.01
N GLU A 517 22.41 26.53 3.28
CA GLU A 517 21.15 26.09 3.87
C GLU A 517 21.39 24.72 4.54
N PRO A 518 21.23 24.59 5.87
CA PRO A 518 21.55 23.35 6.58
C PRO A 518 20.44 22.30 6.54
N ASP A 519 19.20 22.72 6.20
CA ASP A 519 18.05 21.84 6.22
C ASP A 519 17.98 20.95 4.96
N ILE A 520 17.33 19.81 5.12
CA ILE A 520 16.99 18.92 4.01
C ILE A 520 15.49 18.97 3.72
N MET A 521 15.09 18.55 2.52
CA MET A 521 13.68 18.41 2.16
C MET A 521 13.04 17.25 2.90
N ASP A 522 11.78 17.40 3.24
CA ASP A 522 10.91 16.32 3.67
C ASP A 522 10.96 15.15 2.67
N THR A 523 10.99 13.91 3.15
CA THR A 523 10.99 12.74 2.27
C THR A 523 9.81 12.76 1.29
N TRP A 524 8.65 13.25 1.72
CA TRP A 524 7.47 13.41 0.85
C TRP A 524 7.68 14.44 -0.26
N ALA A 525 8.56 15.42 -0.08
CA ALA A 525 8.88 16.39 -1.12
C ALA A 525 9.61 15.75 -2.32
N THR A 526 10.40 14.71 -2.09
CA THR A 526 11.02 13.90 -3.15
C THR A 526 10.07 12.82 -3.65
N SER A 527 9.45 12.07 -2.73
CA SER A 527 8.52 10.97 -3.09
C SER A 527 7.28 11.46 -3.85
N SER A 528 6.87 12.72 -3.66
CA SER A 528 5.81 13.36 -4.46
C SER A 528 6.16 13.59 -5.93
N LEU A 529 7.41 13.38 -6.32
CA LEU A 529 7.89 13.52 -7.70
C LEU A 529 8.18 12.17 -8.36
N THR A 530 7.71 11.07 -7.79
CA THR A 530 7.94 9.74 -8.38
C THR A 530 7.48 9.62 -9.83
N PRO A 531 6.33 10.20 -10.28
CA PRO A 531 6.01 10.18 -11.70
C PRO A 531 7.07 10.84 -12.58
N GLN A 532 7.58 12.01 -12.17
CA GLN A 532 8.63 12.73 -12.91
C GLN A 532 9.98 11.98 -12.87
N ILE A 533 10.32 11.39 -11.72
CA ILE A 533 11.56 10.62 -11.54
C ILE A 533 11.56 9.40 -12.47
N VAL A 534 10.55 8.54 -12.40
CA VAL A 534 10.54 7.29 -13.14
C VAL A 534 10.37 7.49 -14.65
N THR A 535 9.63 8.51 -15.06
CA THR A 535 9.37 8.80 -16.47
C THR A 535 10.47 9.64 -17.14
N ARG A 536 11.58 9.95 -16.43
CA ARG A 536 12.71 10.72 -16.97
C ARG A 536 12.36 12.16 -17.33
N TRP A 537 11.52 12.82 -16.51
CA TRP A 537 11.10 14.21 -16.76
C TRP A 537 12.29 15.15 -17.00
N GLU A 538 12.34 15.75 -18.19
CA GLU A 538 13.36 16.69 -18.64
C GLU A 538 14.81 16.20 -18.49
N GLU A 539 15.02 14.91 -18.47
CA GLU A 539 16.36 14.35 -18.64
C GLU A 539 16.82 14.56 -20.09
N PRO A 540 18.11 14.94 -20.28
CA PRO A 540 18.62 15.20 -21.62
C PRO A 540 18.67 13.92 -22.47
N GLY A 541 18.42 14.06 -23.76
CA GLY A 541 18.49 12.98 -24.74
C GLY A 541 17.13 12.56 -25.31
N GLU A 542 17.13 12.19 -26.59
CA GLU A 542 15.93 11.79 -27.33
C GLU A 542 15.26 10.55 -26.75
N GLU A 543 16.04 9.62 -26.18
CA GLU A 543 15.54 8.41 -25.57
C GLU A 543 14.75 8.71 -24.28
N ASN A 544 15.28 9.56 -23.41
CA ASN A 544 14.60 9.97 -22.18
C ASN A 544 13.31 10.73 -22.50
N GLN A 545 13.33 11.63 -23.49
CA GLN A 545 12.14 12.33 -23.94
C GLN A 545 11.08 11.36 -24.52
N ALA A 546 11.52 10.32 -25.23
CA ALA A 546 10.62 9.30 -25.76
C ALA A 546 9.97 8.48 -24.63
N ILE A 547 10.71 8.11 -23.58
CA ILE A 547 10.19 7.43 -22.39
C ILE A 547 9.16 8.34 -21.69
N PHE A 548 9.50 9.60 -21.45
CA PHE A 548 8.57 10.55 -20.83
C PHE A 548 7.25 10.64 -21.61
N ASN A 549 7.32 10.84 -22.92
CA ASN A 549 6.12 10.96 -23.75
C ASN A 549 5.29 9.68 -23.81
N ALA A 550 5.92 8.51 -23.67
CA ALA A 550 5.24 7.22 -23.69
C ALA A 550 4.66 6.82 -22.33
N THR A 551 5.16 7.38 -21.21
CA THR A 551 4.80 6.92 -19.87
C THR A 551 4.11 7.98 -18.98
N PHE A 552 4.23 9.27 -19.30
CA PHE A 552 3.61 10.37 -18.53
C PHE A 552 2.50 11.09 -19.32
N PRO A 553 1.34 11.47 -18.72
CA PRO A 553 0.87 11.05 -17.40
C PRO A 553 0.73 9.52 -17.30
N MET A 554 0.99 8.96 -16.11
CA MET A 554 0.97 7.51 -15.91
C MET A 554 -0.46 6.95 -15.86
N ASP A 555 -0.63 5.63 -15.91
CA ASP A 555 -1.96 5.01 -15.93
C ASP A 555 -2.48 4.72 -14.53
N LEU A 556 -1.60 4.30 -13.62
CA LEU A 556 -2.01 3.79 -12.30
C LEU A 556 -1.10 4.27 -11.18
N ARG A 557 -1.72 4.75 -10.09
CA ARG A 557 -1.13 4.97 -8.77
C ARG A 557 -1.76 4.00 -7.77
N PRO A 558 -1.11 2.85 -7.46
CA PRO A 558 -1.57 1.97 -6.39
C PRO A 558 -0.96 2.40 -5.05
N GLN A 559 -1.73 2.36 -3.97
CA GLN A 559 -1.24 2.66 -2.63
C GLN A 559 -2.18 2.19 -1.51
N GLY A 560 -1.70 2.21 -0.27
CA GLY A 560 -2.55 2.09 0.91
C GLY A 560 -3.35 3.37 1.19
N GLN A 561 -4.49 3.22 1.85
CA GLN A 561 -5.36 4.35 2.22
C GLN A 561 -4.72 5.33 3.23
N ASP A 562 -3.71 4.91 3.97
CA ASP A 562 -3.03 5.68 5.01
C ASP A 562 -2.13 6.80 4.46
N ILE A 563 -1.68 6.69 3.20
CA ILE A 563 -0.82 7.68 2.55
C ILE A 563 -1.56 8.58 1.53
N ILE A 564 -2.90 8.65 1.59
CA ILE A 564 -3.68 9.57 0.76
C ILE A 564 -3.31 11.02 1.04
N ARG A 565 -3.19 11.39 2.32
CA ARG A 565 -2.89 12.75 2.77
C ARG A 565 -1.43 13.18 2.57
N THR A 566 -0.55 12.21 2.40
CA THR A 566 0.89 12.43 2.19
C THR A 566 1.24 12.22 0.72
N TRP A 567 1.39 10.98 0.26
CA TRP A 567 1.94 10.68 -1.06
C TRP A 567 0.97 11.03 -2.21
N LEU A 568 -0.31 10.60 -2.14
CA LEU A 568 -1.27 10.88 -3.21
C LEU A 568 -1.49 12.39 -3.37
N PHE A 569 -1.83 13.07 -2.27
CA PHE A 569 -2.13 14.51 -2.30
C PHE A 569 -0.94 15.34 -2.76
N SER A 570 0.24 15.12 -2.15
CA SER A 570 1.43 15.90 -2.51
C SER A 570 1.89 15.65 -3.94
N THR A 571 1.74 14.44 -4.49
CA THR A 571 2.05 14.17 -5.89
C THR A 571 1.08 14.90 -6.83
N MET A 572 -0.21 14.93 -6.51
CA MET A 572 -1.20 15.69 -7.28
C MET A 572 -0.91 17.19 -7.25
N ASP A 573 -0.57 17.73 -6.08
CA ASP A 573 -0.19 19.12 -5.91
C ASP A 573 1.05 19.47 -6.75
N ARG A 574 2.12 18.68 -6.63
CA ARG A 574 3.38 18.89 -7.39
C ARG A 574 3.16 18.83 -8.91
N ALA A 575 2.41 17.84 -9.39
CA ALA A 575 2.10 17.72 -10.81
C ALA A 575 1.16 18.85 -11.30
N HIS A 576 0.23 19.29 -10.45
CA HIS A 576 -0.61 20.45 -10.77
C HIS A 576 0.20 21.74 -10.89
N LEU A 577 1.12 22.01 -9.96
CA LEU A 577 1.98 23.18 -9.97
C LEU A 577 2.95 23.16 -11.17
N GLU A 578 3.55 22.02 -11.50
CA GLU A 578 4.58 21.91 -12.53
C GLU A 578 3.97 21.61 -13.93
N ASN A 579 3.17 20.56 -14.04
CA ASN A 579 2.72 20.03 -15.33
C ASN A 579 1.30 20.47 -15.71
N LYS A 580 0.56 21.11 -14.78
CA LYS A 580 -0.84 21.55 -14.96
C LYS A 580 -1.80 20.40 -15.34
N CYS A 581 -1.50 19.17 -14.95
CA CYS A 581 -2.31 17.98 -15.23
C CYS A 581 -2.31 17.01 -14.02
N LEU A 582 -3.15 15.96 -14.12
CA LEU A 582 -3.03 14.79 -13.25
C LEU A 582 -1.76 14.02 -13.60
N PRO A 583 -1.02 13.50 -12.63
CA PRO A 583 0.14 12.65 -12.89
C PRO A 583 -0.22 11.22 -13.31
N TRP A 584 -1.45 10.77 -13.06
CA TRP A 584 -1.99 9.46 -13.45
C TRP A 584 -3.51 9.54 -13.65
N ALA A 585 -4.04 8.55 -14.41
CA ALA A 585 -5.48 8.47 -14.70
C ALA A 585 -6.28 7.76 -13.59
N ASN A 586 -5.67 6.78 -12.93
CA ASN A 586 -6.33 5.91 -11.95
C ASN A 586 -5.51 5.80 -10.66
N THR A 587 -6.21 5.62 -9.53
CA THR A 587 -5.59 5.23 -8.26
C THR A 587 -6.34 4.05 -7.64
N THR A 588 -5.61 3.00 -7.24
CA THR A 588 -6.16 1.88 -6.48
C THR A 588 -5.74 2.00 -5.02
N LEU A 589 -6.71 1.86 -4.12
CA LEU A 589 -6.50 2.07 -2.68
C LEU A 589 -6.77 0.80 -1.91
N SER A 590 -5.75 0.21 -1.29
CA SER A 590 -5.88 -0.93 -0.41
C SER A 590 -6.23 -0.49 1.02
N GLY A 591 -7.01 -1.33 1.74
CA GLY A 591 -7.25 -1.19 3.17
C GLY A 591 -6.04 -1.60 4.02
N TRP A 592 -6.22 -1.61 5.33
CA TRP A 592 -5.20 -2.09 6.26
C TRP A 592 -5.26 -3.61 6.44
N ILE A 593 -4.13 -4.19 6.81
CA ILE A 593 -4.09 -5.56 7.32
C ILE A 593 -4.15 -5.53 8.83
N LEU A 594 -5.16 -6.24 9.34
CA LEU A 594 -5.39 -6.42 10.76
C LEU A 594 -4.79 -7.74 11.22
N ASP A 595 -4.41 -7.81 12.50
CA ASP A 595 -3.99 -9.06 13.11
C ASP A 595 -5.22 -10.00 13.33
N PRO A 596 -5.01 -11.27 13.74
CA PRO A 596 -6.12 -12.18 13.97
C PRO A 596 -7.15 -11.72 15.01
N ASP A 597 -6.80 -10.75 15.86
CA ASP A 597 -7.71 -10.11 16.84
C ASP A 597 -8.41 -8.86 16.27
N HIS A 598 -8.33 -8.63 14.96
CA HIS A 598 -8.87 -7.45 14.25
C HIS A 598 -8.28 -6.10 14.71
N LYS A 599 -7.01 -6.08 15.16
CA LYS A 599 -6.30 -4.87 15.55
C LYS A 599 -5.33 -4.46 14.46
N LYS A 600 -5.17 -3.15 14.24
CA LYS A 600 -4.16 -2.62 13.33
C LYS A 600 -2.78 -3.09 13.75
N MET A 601 -2.05 -3.70 12.80
CA MET A 601 -0.65 -4.10 12.98
C MET A 601 0.24 -2.87 13.10
N SER A 602 1.15 -2.88 14.06
CA SER A 602 2.21 -1.87 14.19
C SER A 602 3.46 -2.45 14.83
N LYS A 603 4.63 -1.94 14.42
CA LYS A 603 5.92 -2.35 14.99
C LYS A 603 5.99 -2.08 16.50
N SER A 604 5.37 -0.99 16.95
CA SER A 604 5.34 -0.62 18.38
C SER A 604 4.53 -1.58 19.25
N LYS A 605 3.51 -2.25 18.70
CA LYS A 605 2.68 -3.24 19.39
C LYS A 605 3.25 -4.66 19.29
N GLY A 606 4.26 -4.89 18.45
CA GLY A 606 4.89 -6.20 18.27
C GLY A 606 4.01 -7.25 17.60
N ASN A 607 2.90 -6.84 16.94
CA ASN A 607 1.93 -7.74 16.27
C ASN A 607 2.12 -7.80 14.75
N VAL A 608 3.25 -7.32 14.24
CA VAL A 608 3.56 -7.34 12.80
C VAL A 608 3.99 -8.73 12.36
N VAL A 609 3.41 -9.22 11.26
CA VAL A 609 3.80 -10.47 10.62
C VAL A 609 4.78 -10.17 9.49
N VAL A 610 5.94 -10.86 9.52
CA VAL A 610 6.96 -10.78 8.47
C VAL A 610 6.65 -11.82 7.38
N PRO A 611 6.67 -11.44 6.08
CA PRO A 611 6.20 -12.28 4.98
C PRO A 611 6.99 -13.58 4.73
N ASP A 612 8.27 -13.62 5.10
CA ASP A 612 9.14 -14.78 4.87
C ASP A 612 8.56 -16.07 5.45
N LYS A 613 7.95 -16.00 6.65
CA LYS A 613 7.37 -17.16 7.29
C LYS A 613 6.19 -17.75 6.51
N PRO A 614 5.13 -16.99 6.17
CA PRO A 614 4.02 -17.53 5.38
C PRO A 614 4.44 -17.95 3.97
N ILE A 615 5.38 -17.26 3.31
CA ILE A 615 5.88 -17.69 1.99
C ILE A 615 6.57 -19.06 2.10
N LYS A 616 7.46 -19.27 3.07
CA LYS A 616 8.10 -20.57 3.29
C LYS A 616 7.13 -21.67 3.66
N GLN A 617 6.07 -21.36 4.39
CA GLN A 617 5.10 -22.35 4.89
C GLN A 617 4.06 -22.75 3.85
N PHE A 618 3.54 -21.79 3.07
CA PHE A 618 2.42 -22.00 2.17
C PHE A 618 2.78 -21.88 0.69
N GLY A 619 3.91 -21.26 0.35
CA GLY A 619 4.31 -20.89 -1.00
C GLY A 619 3.85 -19.47 -1.38
N ALA A 620 4.53 -18.85 -2.34
CA ALA A 620 4.24 -17.48 -2.79
C ALA A 620 2.84 -17.36 -3.40
N ASP A 621 2.43 -18.30 -4.25
CA ASP A 621 1.09 -18.33 -4.87
C ASP A 621 -0.02 -18.31 -3.81
N ALA A 622 0.15 -19.04 -2.71
CA ALA A 622 -0.83 -19.09 -1.63
C ALA A 622 -0.94 -17.75 -0.87
N VAL A 623 0.18 -17.09 -0.65
CA VAL A 623 0.21 -15.76 -0.01
C VAL A 623 -0.41 -14.70 -0.94
N ARG A 624 -0.12 -14.77 -2.24
CA ARG A 624 -0.73 -13.90 -3.26
C ARG A 624 -2.23 -14.11 -3.35
N TYR A 625 -2.70 -15.36 -3.32
CA TYR A 625 -4.13 -15.68 -3.31
C TYR A 625 -4.84 -15.02 -2.13
N TRP A 626 -4.32 -15.16 -0.91
CA TRP A 626 -4.87 -14.50 0.27
C TRP A 626 -4.98 -12.98 0.07
N ALA A 627 -3.93 -12.35 -0.44
CA ALA A 627 -3.92 -10.91 -0.69
C ALA A 627 -4.95 -10.51 -1.77
N ALA A 628 -4.98 -11.23 -2.89
CA ALA A 628 -5.83 -10.92 -4.03
C ALA A 628 -7.32 -11.23 -3.81
N ALA A 629 -7.66 -12.11 -2.87
CA ALA A 629 -9.04 -12.39 -2.50
C ALA A 629 -9.72 -11.23 -1.75
N ALA A 630 -8.96 -10.26 -1.26
CA ALA A 630 -9.50 -9.11 -0.54
C ALA A 630 -9.86 -7.96 -1.50
N ARG A 631 -10.91 -7.21 -1.15
CA ARG A 631 -11.42 -6.09 -1.94
C ARG A 631 -10.65 -4.81 -1.67
N LEU A 632 -10.49 -3.99 -2.70
CA LEU A 632 -9.94 -2.64 -2.55
C LEU A 632 -10.78 -1.80 -1.58
N GLY A 633 -10.12 -0.93 -0.83
CA GLY A 633 -10.75 0.02 0.09
C GLY A 633 -11.24 -0.58 1.41
N LEU A 634 -11.17 -1.88 1.58
CA LEU A 634 -11.61 -2.58 2.79
C LEU A 634 -10.42 -3.16 3.55
N ASP A 635 -10.50 -3.12 4.88
CA ASP A 635 -9.53 -3.77 5.73
C ASP A 635 -9.67 -5.29 5.64
N ALA A 636 -8.55 -6.01 5.68
CA ALA A 636 -8.51 -7.47 5.64
C ALA A 636 -7.74 -8.02 6.85
N THR A 637 -8.11 -9.21 7.30
CA THR A 637 -7.41 -9.88 8.38
C THR A 637 -6.33 -10.81 7.82
N TYR A 638 -5.20 -10.88 8.49
CA TYR A 638 -4.19 -11.91 8.20
C TYR A 638 -4.79 -13.29 8.47
N ASP A 639 -4.90 -14.13 7.43
CA ASP A 639 -5.60 -15.40 7.48
C ASP A 639 -4.82 -16.53 6.78
N GLU A 640 -4.22 -17.40 7.60
CA GLU A 640 -3.55 -18.62 7.12
C GLU A 640 -4.54 -19.65 6.52
N GLY A 641 -5.82 -19.58 6.88
CA GLY A 641 -6.88 -20.42 6.29
C GLY A 641 -7.05 -20.13 4.81
N GLN A 642 -7.09 -18.86 4.44
CA GLN A 642 -7.15 -18.42 3.05
C GLN A 642 -5.88 -18.83 2.26
N MET A 643 -4.71 -18.75 2.87
CA MET A 643 -3.46 -19.21 2.24
C MET A 643 -3.50 -20.73 1.96
N LYS A 644 -4.08 -21.53 2.86
CA LYS A 644 -4.28 -22.97 2.62
C LYS A 644 -5.24 -23.24 1.46
N ILE A 645 -6.27 -22.41 1.26
CA ILE A 645 -7.16 -22.48 0.11
C ILE A 645 -6.40 -22.20 -1.18
N GLY A 646 -5.63 -21.11 -1.23
CA GLY A 646 -4.80 -20.78 -2.39
C GLY A 646 -3.78 -21.86 -2.75
N ARG A 647 -3.13 -22.47 -1.72
CA ARG A 647 -2.23 -23.61 -1.96
C ARG A 647 -2.97 -24.81 -2.56
N ARG A 648 -4.19 -25.11 -2.09
CA ARG A 648 -5.00 -26.19 -2.66
C ARG A 648 -5.41 -25.91 -4.10
N LEU A 649 -5.76 -24.66 -4.40
CA LEU A 649 -6.10 -24.22 -5.75
C LEU A 649 -4.93 -24.45 -6.71
N ALA A 650 -3.72 -24.01 -6.35
CA ALA A 650 -2.49 -24.24 -7.13
C ALA A 650 -2.22 -25.74 -7.36
N ILE A 651 -2.27 -26.54 -6.29
CA ILE A 651 -2.08 -28.00 -6.38
C ILE A 651 -3.16 -28.66 -7.27
N LYS A 652 -4.42 -28.19 -7.18
CA LYS A 652 -5.52 -28.73 -8.00
C LYS A 652 -5.30 -28.42 -9.48
N LEU A 653 -4.83 -27.19 -9.81
CA LEU A 653 -4.50 -26.80 -11.18
C LEU A 653 -3.42 -27.72 -11.75
N LEU A 654 -2.30 -27.91 -11.04
CA LEU A 654 -1.22 -28.83 -11.45
C LEU A 654 -1.74 -30.26 -11.69
N ASN A 655 -2.55 -30.81 -10.78
CA ASN A 655 -3.07 -32.16 -10.89
C ASN A 655 -4.10 -32.30 -12.01
N ALA A 656 -5.00 -31.34 -12.19
CA ALA A 656 -6.01 -31.36 -13.25
C ALA A 656 -5.35 -31.31 -14.64
N THR A 657 -4.36 -30.44 -14.81
CA THR A 657 -3.63 -30.30 -16.06
C THR A 657 -2.82 -31.58 -16.37
N LYS A 658 -2.07 -32.09 -15.37
CA LYS A 658 -1.36 -33.37 -15.56
C LYS A 658 -2.31 -34.49 -15.97
N PHE A 659 -3.45 -34.59 -15.26
CA PHE A 659 -4.46 -35.60 -15.57
C PHE A 659 -4.97 -35.49 -17.02
N ALA A 660 -5.36 -34.29 -17.45
CA ALA A 660 -5.90 -34.10 -18.81
C ALA A 660 -4.85 -34.39 -19.91
N LEU A 661 -3.61 -33.96 -19.67
CA LEU A 661 -2.51 -34.21 -20.62
C LEU A 661 -2.11 -35.70 -20.70
N ALA A 662 -2.34 -36.44 -19.60
CA ALA A 662 -2.06 -37.86 -19.52
C ALA A 662 -3.09 -38.74 -20.27
N ILE A 663 -4.33 -38.28 -20.47
CA ILE A 663 -5.42 -39.06 -21.03
C ILE A 663 -5.11 -39.57 -22.45
N GLY A 664 -5.03 -40.91 -22.59
CA GLY A 664 -4.86 -41.60 -23.86
C GLY A 664 -3.49 -41.46 -24.52
N ARG A 665 -2.45 -41.16 -23.71
CA ARG A 665 -1.08 -40.91 -24.17
C ARG A 665 0.00 -41.61 -23.34
N GLU A 666 -0.26 -42.75 -22.79
CA GLU A 666 0.77 -43.56 -22.14
C GLU A 666 1.61 -44.25 -23.21
N ASP A 667 2.92 -43.97 -23.28
CA ASP A 667 3.88 -44.80 -24.02
C ASP A 667 4.31 -46.00 -23.15
N GLU A 668 5.08 -46.93 -23.72
CA GLU A 668 5.59 -48.11 -23.03
C GLU A 668 6.45 -47.81 -21.80
N ASN A 669 6.90 -46.56 -21.63
CA ASN A 669 7.76 -46.06 -20.54
C ASN A 669 7.00 -45.14 -19.57
N HIS A 670 5.68 -45.02 -19.67
CA HIS A 670 4.85 -44.12 -18.91
C HIS A 670 5.21 -42.62 -19.11
N HIS A 671 5.84 -42.27 -20.21
CA HIS A 671 6.05 -40.89 -20.59
C HIS A 671 4.76 -40.33 -21.19
N VAL A 672 4.28 -39.31 -20.60
CA VAL A 672 3.07 -38.61 -21.04
C VAL A 672 3.49 -37.32 -21.74
N GLY A 673 3.21 -37.20 -23.01
CA GLY A 673 3.50 -36.01 -23.77
C GLY A 673 2.35 -35.02 -23.79
N ALA A 674 2.67 -33.73 -23.69
CA ALA A 674 1.71 -32.68 -23.96
C ALA A 674 1.32 -32.67 -25.43
N PRO A 675 0.03 -32.60 -25.83
CA PRO A 675 -0.34 -32.31 -27.19
C PRO A 675 0.08 -30.88 -27.52
N ALA A 676 0.52 -30.65 -28.74
CA ALA A 676 0.61 -29.30 -29.24
C ALA A 676 -0.77 -28.65 -29.15
N VAL A 677 -0.85 -27.43 -28.63
CA VAL A 677 -2.09 -26.64 -28.48
C VAL A 677 -2.85 -26.49 -29.79
N ALA A 678 -2.14 -26.49 -30.92
CA ALA A 678 -2.71 -26.54 -32.27
C ALA A 678 -3.66 -27.71 -32.54
N ALA A 679 -3.64 -28.75 -31.69
CA ALA A 679 -4.57 -29.89 -31.78
C ALA A 679 -5.96 -29.61 -31.14
N TRP A 680 -6.12 -28.51 -30.36
CA TRP A 680 -7.39 -28.21 -29.71
C TRP A 680 -8.21 -27.22 -30.55
N ASN A 681 -8.84 -27.75 -31.61
CA ASN A 681 -9.67 -26.93 -32.47
C ASN A 681 -11.07 -26.78 -31.85
N PRO A 682 -11.55 -25.54 -31.57
CA PRO A 682 -12.89 -25.29 -31.06
C PRO A 682 -14.03 -25.96 -31.83
N ALA A 683 -13.85 -26.18 -33.13
CA ALA A 683 -14.82 -26.87 -33.98
C ALA A 683 -14.99 -28.37 -33.66
N ASP A 684 -14.04 -28.97 -32.93
CA ASP A 684 -14.11 -30.36 -32.47
C ASP A 684 -14.97 -30.56 -31.21
N VAL A 685 -15.43 -29.49 -30.58
CA VAL A 685 -16.35 -29.50 -29.43
C VAL A 685 -17.77 -29.75 -29.92
N THR A 686 -18.19 -31.01 -29.89
CA THR A 686 -19.45 -31.45 -30.53
C THR A 686 -20.50 -31.93 -29.52
N GLU A 687 -20.07 -32.47 -28.38
CA GLU A 687 -21.00 -33.04 -27.40
C GLU A 687 -21.70 -31.95 -26.58
N PRO A 688 -22.98 -32.14 -26.24
CA PRO A 688 -23.77 -31.10 -25.54
C PRO A 688 -23.15 -30.58 -24.23
N ILE A 689 -22.64 -31.49 -23.39
CA ILE A 689 -22.01 -31.11 -22.10
C ILE A 689 -20.68 -30.34 -22.31
N ASP A 690 -19.92 -30.72 -23.36
CA ASP A 690 -18.67 -30.04 -23.70
C ASP A 690 -18.94 -28.61 -24.18
N ARG A 691 -19.96 -28.47 -25.03
CA ARG A 691 -20.42 -27.14 -25.49
C ARG A 691 -20.92 -26.29 -24.34
N SER A 692 -21.67 -26.88 -23.37
CA SER A 692 -22.12 -26.20 -22.17
C SER A 692 -20.94 -25.72 -21.32
N ALA A 693 -19.90 -26.56 -21.16
CA ALA A 693 -18.69 -26.17 -20.46
C ALA A 693 -17.99 -24.95 -21.13
N MET A 694 -17.97 -24.94 -22.49
CA MET A 694 -17.41 -23.78 -23.22
C MET A 694 -18.29 -22.54 -23.14
N SER A 695 -19.60 -22.68 -23.09
CA SER A 695 -20.55 -21.58 -22.85
C SER A 695 -20.27 -20.92 -21.52
N LYS A 696 -20.11 -21.71 -20.46
CA LYS A 696 -19.73 -21.20 -19.13
C LYS A 696 -18.36 -20.56 -19.13
N MET A 697 -17.36 -21.13 -19.81
CA MET A 697 -16.03 -20.53 -19.94
C MET A 697 -16.08 -19.16 -20.62
N ALA A 698 -16.87 -19.03 -21.70
CA ALA A 698 -17.04 -17.74 -22.39
C ALA A 698 -17.62 -16.66 -21.46
N ALA A 699 -18.60 -17.04 -20.63
CA ALA A 699 -19.18 -16.12 -19.64
C ALA A 699 -18.15 -15.70 -18.59
N VAL A 700 -17.41 -16.64 -18.02
CA VAL A 700 -16.36 -16.39 -17.01
C VAL A 700 -15.24 -15.50 -17.56
N VAL A 701 -14.76 -15.77 -18.77
CA VAL A 701 -13.73 -14.93 -19.40
C VAL A 701 -14.22 -13.50 -19.58
N ARG A 702 -15.46 -13.32 -20.00
CA ARG A 702 -16.05 -11.97 -20.20
C ARG A 702 -16.15 -11.24 -18.86
N GLU A 703 -16.75 -11.86 -17.87
CA GLU A 703 -16.96 -11.27 -16.54
C GLU A 703 -15.62 -10.94 -15.87
N ALA A 704 -14.68 -11.88 -15.85
CA ALA A 704 -13.34 -11.64 -15.28
C ALA A 704 -12.58 -10.52 -16.00
N THR A 705 -12.74 -10.39 -17.33
CA THR A 705 -12.12 -9.33 -18.11
C THR A 705 -12.71 -7.97 -17.75
N ASP A 706 -14.04 -7.89 -17.63
CA ASP A 706 -14.74 -6.68 -17.25
C ASP A 706 -14.39 -6.25 -15.83
N ASP A 707 -14.36 -7.17 -14.89
CA ASP A 707 -13.96 -6.91 -13.49
C ASP A 707 -12.52 -6.39 -13.40
N LEU A 708 -11.56 -7.03 -14.08
CA LEU A 708 -10.16 -6.59 -14.07
C LEU A 708 -9.96 -5.24 -14.75
N ASN A 709 -10.72 -4.91 -15.80
CA ASN A 709 -10.70 -3.59 -16.40
C ASN A 709 -11.24 -2.51 -15.47
N ASN A 710 -12.14 -2.88 -14.54
CA ASN A 710 -12.69 -2.02 -13.49
C ASN A 710 -11.88 -2.08 -12.19
N TYR A 711 -10.71 -2.75 -12.18
CA TYR A 711 -9.86 -2.94 -11.00
C TYR A 711 -10.49 -3.77 -9.87
N GLU A 712 -11.53 -4.55 -10.17
CA GLU A 712 -12.24 -5.43 -9.23
C GLU A 712 -11.60 -6.84 -9.19
N HIS A 713 -10.29 -6.90 -8.95
CA HIS A 713 -9.50 -8.12 -9.05
C HIS A 713 -10.00 -9.28 -8.17
N SER A 714 -10.58 -8.97 -7.01
CA SER A 714 -11.12 -10.01 -6.12
C SER A 714 -12.41 -10.65 -6.65
N LYS A 715 -13.25 -9.89 -7.35
CA LYS A 715 -14.44 -10.44 -8.01
C LYS A 715 -14.04 -11.31 -9.19
N ALA A 716 -13.10 -10.85 -10.00
CA ALA A 716 -12.56 -11.66 -11.08
C ALA A 716 -12.00 -13.00 -10.58
N LEU A 717 -11.24 -12.99 -9.47
CA LEU A 717 -10.73 -14.23 -8.84
C LEU A 717 -11.89 -15.14 -8.41
N GLU A 718 -12.91 -14.60 -7.76
CA GLU A 718 -14.09 -15.36 -7.29
C GLU A 718 -14.80 -16.07 -8.45
N VAL A 719 -15.06 -15.37 -9.54
CA VAL A 719 -15.71 -15.92 -10.74
C VAL A 719 -14.85 -17.02 -11.38
N ILE A 720 -13.54 -16.79 -11.53
CA ILE A 720 -12.59 -17.76 -12.10
C ILE A 720 -12.51 -19.00 -11.21
N GLU A 721 -12.34 -18.84 -9.91
CA GLU A 721 -12.18 -19.92 -8.94
C GLU A 721 -13.42 -20.78 -8.84
N ASN A 722 -14.61 -20.18 -8.74
CA ASN A 722 -15.87 -20.90 -8.65
C ASN A 722 -16.06 -21.82 -9.87
N TYR A 723 -15.79 -21.32 -11.07
CA TYR A 723 -15.90 -22.17 -12.26
C TYR A 723 -14.76 -23.19 -12.35
N PHE A 724 -13.56 -22.87 -11.92
CA PHE A 724 -12.46 -23.84 -11.88
C PHE A 724 -12.79 -25.06 -11.00
N TRP A 725 -13.38 -24.83 -9.81
CA TRP A 725 -13.81 -25.94 -8.95
C TRP A 725 -14.92 -26.75 -9.60
N GLN A 726 -15.94 -26.13 -10.18
CA GLN A 726 -16.99 -26.80 -10.92
C GLN A 726 -16.43 -27.61 -12.12
N PHE A 727 -15.53 -27.02 -12.88
CA PHE A 727 -14.86 -27.71 -13.97
C PHE A 727 -14.08 -28.95 -13.51
N CYS A 728 -13.38 -28.84 -12.39
CA CYS A 728 -12.59 -29.94 -11.84
C CYS A 728 -13.42 -31.05 -11.16
N ASP A 729 -14.45 -30.68 -10.41
CA ASP A 729 -15.18 -31.60 -9.54
C ASP A 729 -16.42 -32.18 -10.21
N ASP A 730 -16.96 -31.52 -11.25
CA ASP A 730 -18.11 -31.95 -12.01
C ASP A 730 -17.69 -32.31 -13.44
N TYR A 731 -17.24 -31.34 -14.26
CA TYR A 731 -17.00 -31.56 -15.68
C TYR A 731 -15.96 -32.68 -15.93
N ILE A 732 -14.76 -32.59 -15.35
CA ILE A 732 -13.71 -33.63 -15.50
C ILE A 732 -14.25 -35.01 -15.07
N GLU A 733 -14.95 -35.07 -13.95
CA GLU A 733 -15.50 -36.31 -13.42
C GLU A 733 -16.58 -36.93 -14.33
N LEU A 734 -17.41 -36.07 -14.93
CA LEU A 734 -18.44 -36.54 -15.90
C LEU A 734 -17.83 -37.10 -17.16
N VAL A 735 -16.87 -36.38 -17.75
CA VAL A 735 -16.39 -36.72 -19.11
C VAL A 735 -15.18 -37.63 -19.13
N LYS A 736 -14.53 -37.93 -18.00
CA LYS A 736 -13.24 -38.64 -17.97
C LYS A 736 -13.27 -40.02 -18.66
N ASN A 737 -14.34 -40.79 -18.49
CA ASN A 737 -14.43 -42.10 -19.12
C ASN A 737 -14.52 -41.96 -20.64
N ARG A 738 -15.33 -41.05 -21.13
CA ARG A 738 -15.44 -40.70 -22.54
C ARG A 738 -14.11 -40.19 -23.08
N ALA A 739 -13.38 -39.35 -22.32
CA ALA A 739 -12.07 -38.85 -22.70
C ALA A 739 -10.99 -39.94 -22.80
N TYR A 740 -11.06 -41.02 -21.98
CA TYR A 740 -10.20 -42.19 -22.11
C TYR A 740 -10.51 -43.00 -23.35
N GLY A 741 -11.71 -42.91 -23.90
CA GLY A 741 -12.15 -43.69 -25.04
C GLY A 741 -12.38 -45.19 -24.71
N THR A 742 -12.62 -45.47 -23.43
CA THR A 742 -12.88 -46.84 -22.96
C THR A 742 -14.37 -47.17 -22.99
N ALA A 743 -14.70 -48.45 -23.10
CA ALA A 743 -16.09 -48.89 -23.02
C ALA A 743 -16.72 -48.47 -21.67
N ASP A 744 -17.96 -48.00 -21.72
CA ASP A 744 -18.77 -47.68 -20.51
C ASP A 744 -19.19 -48.96 -19.76
N SER A 745 -19.89 -48.78 -18.65
CA SER A 745 -20.39 -49.88 -17.80
C SER A 745 -21.39 -50.82 -18.54
N THR A 746 -21.92 -50.37 -19.65
CA THR A 746 -22.84 -51.17 -20.52
C THR A 746 -22.14 -51.81 -21.68
N GLY A 747 -20.85 -51.54 -21.89
CA GLY A 747 -20.02 -52.08 -22.99
C GLY A 747 -20.01 -51.21 -24.24
N ASN A 748 -20.63 -50.00 -24.23
CA ASN A 748 -20.58 -49.08 -25.36
C ASN A 748 -19.26 -48.33 -25.41
N VAL A 749 -18.62 -48.29 -26.58
CA VAL A 749 -17.40 -47.50 -26.80
C VAL A 749 -17.78 -46.14 -27.37
N PRO A 750 -17.31 -45.03 -26.79
CA PRO A 750 -17.62 -43.69 -27.31
C PRO A 750 -17.02 -43.53 -28.72
N SER A 751 -17.67 -42.75 -29.57
CA SER A 751 -17.18 -42.45 -30.92
C SER A 751 -15.88 -41.65 -30.88
N GLU A 752 -15.05 -41.73 -31.89
CA GLU A 752 -13.81 -40.92 -31.99
C GLU A 752 -14.10 -39.41 -31.88
N ALA A 753 -15.22 -38.97 -32.47
CA ALA A 753 -15.64 -37.56 -32.36
C ALA A 753 -15.97 -37.17 -30.92
N ALA A 754 -16.68 -38.00 -30.17
CA ALA A 754 -17.03 -37.76 -28.76
C ALA A 754 -15.79 -37.77 -27.86
N VAL A 755 -14.84 -38.71 -28.12
CA VAL A 755 -13.54 -38.70 -27.42
C VAL A 755 -12.76 -37.43 -27.72
N LYS A 756 -12.70 -37.04 -29.00
CA LYS A 756 -12.00 -35.82 -29.44
C LYS A 756 -12.64 -34.55 -28.81
N SER A 757 -13.98 -34.51 -28.78
CA SER A 757 -14.71 -33.41 -28.17
C SER A 757 -14.33 -33.21 -26.67
N ALA A 758 -14.36 -34.30 -25.88
CA ALA A 758 -13.96 -34.26 -24.48
C ALA A 758 -12.51 -33.82 -24.29
N ARG A 759 -11.56 -34.38 -25.05
CA ARG A 759 -10.14 -34.02 -24.93
C ARG A 759 -9.86 -32.56 -25.33
N THR A 760 -10.50 -32.09 -26.40
CA THR A 760 -10.41 -30.69 -26.83
C THR A 760 -10.94 -29.74 -25.78
N THR A 761 -12.09 -30.03 -25.19
CA THR A 761 -12.71 -29.21 -24.17
C THR A 761 -11.87 -29.16 -22.87
N LEU A 762 -11.30 -30.31 -22.46
CA LEU A 762 -10.35 -30.36 -21.34
C LEU A 762 -9.12 -29.50 -21.62
N GLY A 763 -8.55 -29.58 -22.82
CA GLY A 763 -7.40 -28.80 -23.23
C GLY A 763 -7.68 -27.29 -23.25
N LEU A 764 -8.73 -26.88 -23.97
CA LEU A 764 -9.16 -25.47 -24.05
C LEU A 764 -9.50 -24.87 -22.67
N GLY A 765 -10.17 -25.67 -21.82
CA GLY A 765 -10.53 -25.24 -20.48
C GLY A 765 -9.31 -25.01 -19.58
N LEU A 766 -8.36 -25.94 -19.54
CA LEU A 766 -7.17 -25.83 -18.70
C LEU A 766 -6.19 -24.78 -19.23
N ASP A 767 -6.08 -24.61 -20.54
CA ASP A 767 -5.36 -23.49 -21.15
C ASP A 767 -5.97 -22.13 -20.72
N ALA A 768 -7.29 -22.02 -20.76
CA ALA A 768 -7.99 -20.81 -20.28
C ALA A 768 -7.71 -20.55 -18.80
N PHE A 769 -7.83 -21.56 -17.93
CA PHE A 769 -7.55 -21.42 -16.50
C PHE A 769 -6.09 -21.09 -16.21
N ALA A 770 -5.12 -21.64 -16.94
CA ALA A 770 -3.71 -21.27 -16.79
C ALA A 770 -3.50 -19.78 -17.04
N ARG A 771 -4.14 -19.21 -18.05
CA ARG A 771 -4.07 -17.78 -18.37
C ARG A 771 -4.88 -16.91 -17.41
N LEU A 772 -6.11 -17.31 -17.07
CA LEU A 772 -6.98 -16.58 -16.15
C LEU A 772 -6.39 -16.50 -14.73
N LEU A 773 -5.72 -17.55 -14.26
CA LEU A 773 -5.11 -17.61 -12.93
C LEU A 773 -3.67 -17.08 -12.91
N ALA A 774 -3.04 -16.81 -14.05
CA ALA A 774 -1.66 -16.32 -14.11
C ALA A 774 -1.41 -15.02 -13.31
N PRO A 775 -2.31 -14.05 -13.24
CA PRO A 775 -2.14 -12.89 -12.37
C PRO A 775 -2.11 -13.22 -10.86
N TYR A 776 -2.76 -14.29 -10.45
CA TYR A 776 -2.96 -14.67 -9.05
C TYR A 776 -1.97 -15.73 -8.56
N LEU A 777 -1.72 -16.74 -9.36
CA LEU A 777 -0.88 -17.91 -9.06
C LEU A 777 0.25 -18.05 -10.09
N PRO A 778 1.17 -17.07 -10.16
CA PRO A 778 2.13 -16.97 -11.26
C PRO A 778 3.03 -18.18 -11.40
N TYR A 779 3.41 -18.82 -10.32
CA TYR A 779 4.33 -19.96 -10.35
C TYR A 779 3.66 -21.26 -10.81
N ALA A 780 2.49 -21.56 -10.28
CA ALA A 780 1.74 -22.78 -10.66
C ALA A 780 1.25 -22.69 -12.12
N THR A 781 0.84 -21.51 -12.58
CA THR A 781 0.40 -21.29 -13.95
C THR A 781 1.55 -21.36 -14.95
N GLU A 782 2.72 -20.84 -14.62
CA GLU A 782 3.92 -20.99 -15.44
C GLU A 782 4.32 -22.48 -15.57
N GLU A 783 4.22 -23.23 -14.47
CA GLU A 783 4.53 -24.66 -14.49
C GLU A 783 3.61 -25.43 -15.44
N VAL A 784 2.29 -25.25 -15.35
CA VAL A 784 1.36 -25.94 -16.25
C VAL A 784 1.46 -25.43 -17.69
N TRP A 785 1.74 -24.15 -17.88
CA TRP A 785 1.99 -23.56 -19.19
C TRP A 785 3.17 -24.21 -19.88
N SER A 786 4.26 -24.43 -19.18
CA SER A 786 5.45 -25.09 -19.73
C SER A 786 5.19 -26.54 -20.20
N TRP A 787 4.18 -27.19 -19.64
CA TRP A 787 3.77 -28.55 -20.09
C TRP A 787 2.90 -28.51 -21.34
N MET A 788 2.11 -27.45 -21.50
CA MET A 788 1.19 -27.32 -22.65
C MET A 788 1.82 -26.65 -23.86
N HIS A 789 2.69 -25.67 -23.59
CA HIS A 789 3.25 -24.69 -24.54
C HIS A 789 4.77 -24.70 -24.55
N GLU A 790 5.38 -25.87 -24.65
CA GLU A 790 6.83 -25.99 -24.66
C GLU A 790 7.46 -25.13 -25.78
N GLY A 791 8.39 -24.25 -25.41
CA GLY A 791 9.09 -23.36 -26.34
C GLY A 791 8.30 -22.13 -26.81
N GLU A 792 7.07 -21.93 -26.35
CA GLU A 792 6.24 -20.77 -26.72
C GLU A 792 6.42 -19.56 -25.79
N GLY A 793 7.38 -19.60 -24.85
CA GLY A 793 7.63 -18.54 -23.87
C GLY A 793 6.77 -18.65 -22.61
N SER A 794 6.67 -17.56 -21.87
CA SER A 794 6.00 -17.50 -20.57
C SER A 794 4.50 -17.24 -20.71
N VAL A 795 3.69 -17.83 -19.82
CA VAL A 795 2.26 -17.53 -19.68
C VAL A 795 2.02 -16.02 -19.42
N HIS A 796 2.97 -15.34 -18.78
CA HIS A 796 2.87 -13.92 -18.46
C HIS A 796 3.05 -12.98 -19.67
N ARG A 797 3.42 -13.53 -20.83
CA ARG A 797 3.45 -12.86 -22.14
C ARG A 797 2.42 -13.43 -23.12
N ALA A 798 1.75 -14.52 -22.74
CA ALA A 798 0.68 -15.08 -23.54
C ALA A 798 -0.53 -14.12 -23.56
N ALA A 799 -1.30 -14.17 -24.65
CA ALA A 799 -2.50 -13.35 -24.79
C ALA A 799 -3.56 -13.74 -23.76
N TRP A 800 -4.20 -12.76 -23.16
CA TRP A 800 -5.39 -12.98 -22.31
C TRP A 800 -6.46 -13.75 -23.07
N PRO A 801 -7.22 -14.68 -22.43
CA PRO A 801 -8.26 -15.43 -23.11
C PRO A 801 -9.32 -14.54 -23.73
N VAL A 802 -9.78 -14.90 -24.93
CA VAL A 802 -10.83 -14.15 -25.63
C VAL A 802 -12.14 -14.94 -25.58
N ALA A 803 -13.18 -14.36 -24.99
CA ALA A 803 -14.46 -15.01 -24.77
C ALA A 803 -15.09 -15.60 -26.05
N ASP A 804 -14.92 -14.94 -27.20
CA ASP A 804 -15.50 -15.36 -28.48
C ASP A 804 -14.97 -16.70 -28.97
N VAL A 805 -13.75 -17.10 -28.60
CA VAL A 805 -13.19 -18.43 -28.94
C VAL A 805 -14.02 -19.53 -28.28
N TYR A 806 -14.36 -19.37 -27.01
CA TYR A 806 -15.16 -20.32 -26.25
C TYR A 806 -16.64 -20.27 -26.63
N ALA A 807 -17.15 -19.08 -26.93
CA ALA A 807 -18.51 -18.90 -27.44
C ALA A 807 -18.70 -19.59 -28.81
N ALA A 808 -17.71 -19.51 -29.69
CA ALA A 808 -17.73 -20.22 -30.97
C ALA A 808 -17.72 -21.76 -30.79
N ALA A 809 -16.96 -22.29 -29.82
CA ALA A 809 -16.98 -23.69 -29.45
C ALA A 809 -18.31 -24.13 -28.83
N ALA A 810 -18.95 -23.27 -28.05
CA ALA A 810 -20.24 -23.53 -27.42
C ALA A 810 -21.41 -23.55 -28.39
N GLY A 811 -21.37 -22.71 -29.45
CA GLY A 811 -22.51 -22.49 -30.34
C GLY A 811 -23.67 -21.85 -29.56
N ASP A 812 -24.84 -22.50 -29.63
CA ASP A 812 -26.08 -22.10 -28.96
C ASP A 812 -26.35 -22.83 -27.63
N ALA A 813 -25.36 -23.57 -27.09
CA ALA A 813 -25.51 -24.38 -25.89
C ALA A 813 -25.61 -23.47 -24.64
N SER A 814 -26.58 -23.78 -23.75
CA SER A 814 -26.68 -23.14 -22.44
C SER A 814 -25.59 -23.64 -21.50
N ALA A 815 -25.08 -22.73 -20.64
CA ALA A 815 -24.17 -23.06 -19.55
C ALA A 815 -24.84 -23.93 -18.45
N ASP A 816 -26.16 -23.94 -18.37
CA ASP A 816 -26.94 -24.59 -17.31
C ASP A 816 -26.89 -26.12 -17.40
N LEU A 817 -26.72 -26.68 -18.60
CA LEU A 817 -26.64 -28.12 -18.80
C LEU A 817 -25.53 -28.75 -17.93
N LEU A 818 -24.34 -28.16 -17.90
CA LEU A 818 -23.24 -28.64 -17.06
C LEU A 818 -23.61 -28.54 -15.56
N ALA A 819 -24.26 -27.49 -15.12
CA ALA A 819 -24.68 -27.33 -13.74
C ALA A 819 -25.68 -28.42 -13.34
N HIS A 820 -26.73 -28.64 -14.15
CA HIS A 820 -27.73 -29.68 -13.91
C HIS A 820 -27.13 -31.09 -13.93
N ALA A 821 -26.18 -31.39 -14.85
CA ALA A 821 -25.46 -32.65 -14.86
C ALA A 821 -24.61 -32.86 -13.60
N GLY A 822 -23.98 -31.79 -13.09
CA GLY A 822 -23.28 -31.81 -11.83
C GLY A 822 -24.18 -32.11 -10.64
N GLU A 823 -25.37 -31.51 -10.58
CA GLU A 823 -26.39 -31.75 -9.56
C GLU A 823 -26.86 -33.21 -9.58
N ALA A 824 -27.10 -33.74 -10.78
CA ALA A 824 -27.48 -35.15 -10.92
C ALA A 824 -26.35 -36.09 -10.42
N LEU A 825 -25.09 -35.78 -10.76
CA LEU A 825 -23.94 -36.53 -10.24
C LEU A 825 -23.83 -36.42 -8.71
N ALA A 826 -24.04 -35.25 -8.15
CA ALA A 826 -24.03 -35.03 -6.70
C ALA A 826 -25.15 -35.84 -6.01
N ALA A 827 -26.38 -35.86 -6.57
CA ALA A 827 -27.47 -36.65 -6.09
C ALA A 827 -27.15 -38.15 -6.07
N LEU A 828 -26.56 -38.67 -7.15
CA LEU A 828 -26.11 -40.10 -7.26
C LEU A 828 -24.98 -40.42 -6.26
N ARG A 829 -24.05 -39.51 -6.02
CA ARG A 829 -22.99 -39.64 -4.99
C ARG A 829 -23.58 -39.57 -3.59
N GLY A 830 -24.61 -38.74 -3.41
CA GLY A 830 -25.31 -38.55 -2.12
C GLY A 830 -25.95 -39.86 -1.59
N ILE A 831 -26.58 -40.69 -2.43
CA ILE A 831 -27.15 -41.97 -2.00
C ILE A 831 -26.09 -42.95 -1.49
N LYS A 832 -24.91 -42.99 -2.13
CA LYS A 832 -23.78 -43.82 -1.71
C LYS A 832 -23.19 -43.35 -0.38
N SER A 833 -23.09 -42.04 -0.20
CA SER A 833 -22.65 -41.41 1.08
C SER A 833 -23.63 -41.72 2.20
N LYS A 834 -24.95 -41.60 1.98
CA LYS A 834 -26.00 -41.94 2.96
C LYS A 834 -25.94 -43.42 3.31
N ALA A 835 -25.72 -44.28 2.33
CA ALA A 835 -25.57 -45.72 2.55
C ALA A 835 -24.21 -46.13 3.14
N LYS A 836 -23.26 -45.18 3.28
CA LYS A 836 -21.89 -45.42 3.78
C LYS A 836 -21.12 -46.49 2.98
N VAL A 837 -21.34 -46.52 1.68
CA VAL A 837 -20.64 -47.43 0.76
C VAL A 837 -19.58 -46.68 -0.08
N SER A 838 -18.73 -47.44 -0.78
CA SER A 838 -17.71 -46.88 -1.67
C SER A 838 -18.37 -46.12 -2.84
N MET A 839 -17.78 -45.00 -3.27
CA MET A 839 -18.19 -44.28 -4.50
C MET A 839 -18.11 -45.22 -5.75
N LYS A 840 -17.32 -46.30 -5.71
CA LYS A 840 -17.21 -47.31 -6.74
C LYS A 840 -18.34 -48.34 -6.74
N THR A 841 -19.23 -48.34 -5.77
CA THR A 841 -20.39 -49.23 -5.69
C THR A 841 -21.33 -48.94 -6.87
N PRO A 842 -21.73 -49.97 -7.67
CA PRO A 842 -22.64 -49.76 -8.76
C PRO A 842 -24.05 -49.41 -8.26
N ILE A 843 -24.79 -48.64 -9.04
CA ILE A 843 -26.22 -48.39 -8.88
C ILE A 843 -26.92 -49.26 -9.91
N LEU A 844 -27.69 -50.24 -9.45
CA LEU A 844 -28.39 -51.22 -10.30
C LEU A 844 -29.64 -50.66 -10.95
N SER A 845 -30.30 -49.72 -10.32
CA SER A 845 -31.41 -48.92 -10.86
C SER A 845 -31.57 -47.63 -10.11
N VAL A 846 -32.05 -46.59 -10.78
CA VAL A 846 -32.30 -45.26 -10.15
C VAL A 846 -33.49 -44.57 -10.83
N THR A 847 -34.33 -43.92 -10.00
CA THR A 847 -35.33 -42.96 -10.46
C THR A 847 -34.88 -41.58 -10.04
N LEU A 848 -34.59 -40.73 -10.98
CA LEU A 848 -34.24 -39.33 -10.78
C LEU A 848 -35.56 -38.50 -10.75
N ALA A 849 -35.75 -37.75 -9.69
CA ALA A 849 -36.78 -36.73 -9.62
C ALA A 849 -36.19 -35.42 -10.18
N VAL A 850 -36.71 -34.97 -11.32
CA VAL A 850 -36.14 -33.86 -12.08
C VAL A 850 -37.24 -32.91 -12.51
N ALA A 851 -37.03 -31.62 -12.34
CA ALA A 851 -37.93 -30.58 -12.80
C ALA A 851 -38.05 -30.59 -14.34
N ASP A 852 -39.24 -30.26 -14.84
CA ASP A 852 -39.59 -30.41 -16.26
C ASP A 852 -38.66 -29.60 -17.21
N ASP A 853 -38.24 -28.43 -16.77
CA ASP A 853 -37.34 -27.51 -17.48
C ASP A 853 -35.86 -27.96 -17.45
N VAL A 854 -35.46 -28.77 -16.45
CA VAL A 854 -34.11 -29.31 -16.28
C VAL A 854 -33.93 -30.65 -16.97
N ARG A 855 -35.02 -31.39 -17.19
CA ARG A 855 -35.00 -32.75 -17.72
C ARG A 855 -34.25 -32.89 -19.05
N GLY A 856 -34.44 -31.96 -19.99
CA GLY A 856 -33.74 -31.97 -21.27
C GLY A 856 -32.22 -31.88 -21.13
N SER A 857 -31.70 -31.12 -20.19
CA SER A 857 -30.28 -31.03 -19.85
C SER A 857 -29.73 -32.35 -19.32
N ILE A 858 -30.45 -33.02 -18.41
CA ILE A 858 -30.06 -34.31 -17.86
C ILE A 858 -30.05 -35.39 -18.93
N GLU A 859 -31.08 -35.45 -19.79
CA GLU A 859 -31.17 -36.40 -20.90
C GLU A 859 -30.03 -36.23 -21.93
N ALA A 860 -29.64 -35.00 -22.22
CA ALA A 860 -28.54 -34.68 -23.13
C ALA A 860 -27.15 -35.11 -22.60
N ALA A 861 -26.95 -35.22 -21.28
CA ALA A 861 -25.73 -35.65 -20.62
C ALA A 861 -25.85 -37.05 -19.96
N LEU A 862 -26.93 -37.77 -20.23
CA LEU A 862 -27.28 -38.98 -19.49
C LEU A 862 -26.19 -40.06 -19.50
N GLY A 863 -25.49 -40.25 -20.60
CA GLY A 863 -24.39 -41.20 -20.72
C GLY A 863 -23.22 -40.87 -19.79
N ASP A 864 -22.77 -39.60 -19.78
CA ASP A 864 -21.70 -39.13 -18.89
C ASP A 864 -22.13 -39.22 -17.42
N ILE A 865 -23.37 -38.82 -17.09
CA ILE A 865 -23.94 -38.90 -15.74
C ILE A 865 -24.00 -40.34 -15.22
N ALA A 866 -24.50 -41.27 -16.07
CA ALA A 866 -24.61 -42.67 -15.73
C ALA A 866 -23.26 -43.31 -15.45
N GLU A 867 -22.27 -43.04 -16.29
CA GLU A 867 -20.93 -43.59 -16.13
C GLU A 867 -20.20 -43.01 -14.92
N ALA A 868 -20.21 -41.65 -14.73
CA ALA A 868 -19.63 -41.00 -13.56
C ALA A 868 -20.29 -41.42 -12.26
N GLY A 869 -21.62 -41.59 -12.29
CA GLY A 869 -22.46 -42.10 -11.19
C GLY A 869 -22.33 -43.59 -10.95
N ARG A 870 -21.69 -44.37 -11.88
CA ARG A 870 -21.65 -45.83 -11.85
C ARG A 870 -23.04 -46.45 -11.84
N VAL A 871 -23.95 -45.99 -12.72
CA VAL A 871 -25.27 -46.55 -12.93
C VAL A 871 -25.14 -47.62 -13.99
N THR A 872 -25.43 -48.87 -13.66
CA THR A 872 -25.28 -50.03 -14.52
C THR A 872 -26.62 -50.59 -15.04
N GLY A 873 -27.73 -50.03 -14.60
CA GLY A 873 -29.08 -50.42 -14.99
C GLY A 873 -29.95 -49.21 -15.40
N PRO A 874 -31.29 -49.37 -15.44
CA PRO A 874 -32.18 -48.35 -15.98
C PRO A 874 -32.20 -47.06 -15.11
N ILE A 875 -32.30 -45.94 -15.81
CA ILE A 875 -32.55 -44.61 -15.23
C ILE A 875 -33.97 -44.23 -15.65
N ALA A 876 -34.84 -44.04 -14.64
CA ALA A 876 -36.19 -43.54 -14.82
C ALA A 876 -36.31 -42.10 -14.31
N PHE A 877 -37.29 -41.36 -14.76
CA PHE A 877 -37.55 -39.96 -14.35
C PHE A 877 -38.93 -39.83 -13.73
N THR A 878 -39.03 -38.97 -12.71
CA THR A 878 -40.29 -38.57 -12.10
C THR A 878 -40.26 -37.06 -11.85
N ALA A 879 -41.42 -36.45 -11.55
CA ALA A 879 -41.45 -35.06 -11.10
C ALA A 879 -40.91 -34.95 -9.66
N PRO A 880 -40.23 -33.84 -9.31
CA PRO A 880 -39.76 -33.62 -7.95
C PRO A 880 -40.92 -33.47 -7.00
N ALA A 881 -40.78 -34.03 -5.81
CA ALA A 881 -41.69 -33.77 -4.69
C ALA A 881 -41.02 -32.82 -3.72
N ALA A 882 -41.73 -31.80 -3.23
CA ALA A 882 -41.23 -30.91 -2.20
C ALA A 882 -40.91 -31.71 -0.91
N ALA A 883 -39.76 -31.48 -0.33
CA ALA A 883 -39.44 -32.06 0.97
C ALA A 883 -40.28 -31.43 2.07
N GLU A 884 -40.65 -32.19 3.10
CA GLU A 884 -41.43 -31.66 4.25
C GLU A 884 -40.65 -30.48 4.89
N GLY A 885 -41.15 -29.27 4.73
CA GLY A 885 -40.59 -28.04 5.35
C GLY A 885 -39.78 -27.15 4.43
N GLU A 886 -39.66 -27.47 3.14
CA GLU A 886 -39.01 -26.60 2.13
C GLU A 886 -40.06 -26.02 1.17
N ASP A 887 -39.97 -24.72 0.89
CA ASP A 887 -40.93 -24.01 0.03
C ASP A 887 -40.76 -24.34 -1.46
N GLU A 888 -39.57 -24.85 -1.89
CA GLU A 888 -39.26 -25.27 -3.25
C GLU A 888 -38.59 -26.65 -3.26
N ALA A 889 -38.92 -27.51 -4.24
CA ALA A 889 -38.23 -28.76 -4.47
C ALA A 889 -36.88 -28.54 -5.15
N ALA A 890 -35.85 -29.25 -4.74
CA ALA A 890 -34.57 -29.22 -5.46
C ALA A 890 -34.76 -29.73 -6.90
N ASP A 891 -34.09 -29.07 -7.86
CA ASP A 891 -34.26 -29.34 -9.30
C ASP A 891 -33.92 -30.78 -9.70
N VAL A 892 -32.96 -31.42 -8.97
CA VAL A 892 -32.56 -32.81 -9.21
C VAL A 892 -32.37 -33.56 -7.90
N THR A 893 -33.12 -34.63 -7.69
CA THR A 893 -32.96 -35.53 -6.53
C THR A 893 -33.11 -37.00 -6.95
N VAL A 894 -32.78 -37.90 -6.04
CA VAL A 894 -33.05 -39.36 -6.25
C VAL A 894 -34.28 -39.77 -5.49
N ALA A 895 -35.33 -40.18 -6.19
CA ALA A 895 -36.58 -40.69 -5.62
C ALA A 895 -36.44 -42.13 -5.13
N GLU A 896 -35.85 -43.01 -5.99
CA GLU A 896 -35.66 -44.44 -5.68
C GLU A 896 -34.29 -44.88 -6.23
N SER A 897 -33.65 -45.84 -5.54
CA SER A 897 -32.41 -46.42 -6.04
C SER A 897 -32.14 -47.79 -5.45
N GLU A 898 -31.49 -48.64 -6.23
CA GLU A 898 -30.96 -49.93 -5.82
C GLU A 898 -29.42 -49.96 -5.97
N LEU A 899 -28.72 -50.22 -4.85
CA LEU A 899 -27.28 -50.33 -4.84
C LEU A 899 -26.82 -51.77 -4.97
N GLY A 900 -25.81 -51.97 -5.78
CA GLY A 900 -25.14 -53.28 -5.91
C GLY A 900 -24.14 -53.56 -4.80
N GLU A 901 -23.42 -54.67 -4.90
CA GLU A 901 -22.38 -55.04 -3.93
C GLU A 901 -21.15 -54.10 -4.09
N PRO A 902 -20.59 -53.58 -2.96
CA PRO A 902 -19.36 -52.83 -2.98
C PRO A 902 -18.20 -53.69 -3.58
N PRO A 903 -17.32 -53.12 -4.41
CA PRO A 903 -16.20 -53.87 -4.92
C PRO A 903 -15.29 -54.36 -3.77
N ALA A 904 -14.81 -55.61 -3.90
CA ALA A 904 -13.94 -56.26 -2.90
C ALA A 904 -12.72 -55.34 -2.58
N LYS A 905 -12.43 -55.12 -1.32
CA LYS A 905 -11.24 -54.36 -0.91
C LYS A 905 -9.99 -55.10 -1.42
N LYS A 906 -9.19 -54.44 -2.28
CA LYS A 906 -7.87 -54.98 -2.60
C LYS A 906 -7.07 -55.13 -1.31
N PRO A 907 -6.41 -56.27 -1.10
CA PRO A 907 -5.56 -56.45 0.08
C PRO A 907 -4.49 -55.37 0.06
N LYS A 908 -4.30 -54.71 1.22
CA LYS A 908 -3.22 -53.71 1.41
C LYS A 908 -1.89 -54.40 1.12
N LYS A 909 -1.21 -53.98 0.06
CA LYS A 909 0.19 -54.36 -0.21
C LYS A 909 1.11 -53.65 0.82
#